data_f0d755093be257e08eace850c596121a
#
_entry.id   f0d755093be257e08eace850c596121a
#
_cell.length_a   1.000
_cell.length_b   1.000
_cell.length_c   1.000
_cell.angle_alpha   90.00
_cell.angle_beta   90.00
_cell.angle_gamma   90.00
#
_symmetry.space_group_name_H-M   'P 1'
#
loop_
_entity.id
_entity.type
_entity.pdbx_description
1 polymer ?
#
loop_
_entity_poly.entity_id
_entity_poly.type
_entity_poly.pdbx_seq_one_letter_code
_entity_poly.pdbx_strand_id
1 'polypeptide(L)'
;MLKRKNDRQPPQRLEEERYANDYWLDEEDGGEDIPDLAVSSRPVSGRLHSEPMVTGYEALERQRGIRRPNRKLTRREKKALKRAQKYEAKLHKEHEKADKKNAKKEAKLAAKAEKQAMREAKKSAKKKKSSSATAPPRQQPEGKKVSEGKGGTTEKKVATTAKDKRITAQQSIPYHEMGRDGICRVQDKFYSKTIRFYDINYQLAQNEDKNAIFENWCDFLNYFDSTIHFQLSFINQHSNMAEYEKVIHINPQEDEFDDLRMEFAQMLNNQLAKGNNGLMRTKYITFGIEAENIREARPKLERIESDIMNNFKILGVTAYPLNGTERLQIMYETFNQDSEVPFHFSYDEVLRTGLSTKDYIAPTSFVFKNGKDFQMGGTIGAVSYLQILAPELTDKMLAEFLEMDSNLMVNFHIQSIDQMKAIKLVKSKVTDINRMKIEEQKKAVRAGYDMDIIPSDLNTYGGEAKRLLEDLQSRNERMFLVTALFLNTAETKQELENVVFQTAGIAQKYNCALKRLDYQQEQGLMSCLPLAMNLVPIKRALTTTSTAIFVPFTTQELFMGGESIYYGLNALSNNLIMADRKKLKNPNGLILGTPGAGKSFAAKREITNAFIVTKDDIIVCDPEGEYYPLFRAFHGQVIRISPTSHDYINPMDINLDYADDDDPLSLKSDFILSLCELVVGGKNGLEPVEKTVIDRCVRLVYQDFLSDPVPEKMPILEDLYNLLREQKEQEAQRLATALEIYVNGSLKVFNHRTNVELSNRMVCFDIKDLGKQLKKLGMLIVQDQVWNRVTINRSANKSTRYYIDEFHLLLKEEQTAAYSVEIWKRFRKWGGIPTGITQNVKDLLASREIENIFENSDFILMLNQASGDRQILAKQLNISPHQLSYVTNSGEGEGLVFYGSTIIPFKDKFDNSLMLYALMTSKPDEVEKRKKLGIGERDD
;
A
#
# COMPACT_ATOMS: atom_id res chain seq x y z
N MET A 1 -52.81 -8.27 50.09
CA MET A 1 -53.12 -9.67 50.32
C MET A 1 -52.16 -10.50 49.49
N LEU A 2 -51.11 -11.04 50.09
CA LEU A 2 -50.85 -12.46 50.30
C LEU A 2 -50.56 -13.25 49.01
N LYS A 3 -49.44 -13.87 48.74
CA LYS A 3 -48.35 -14.56 49.40
C LYS A 3 -47.27 -14.94 48.40
N ARG A 4 -46.03 -14.66 48.68
CA ARG A 4 -44.82 -15.51 48.74
C ARG A 4 -44.83 -16.83 47.94
N LYS A 5 -43.82 -17.02 47.06
CA LYS A 5 -42.80 -18.04 47.27
C LYS A 5 -41.49 -17.75 46.52
N ASN A 6 -40.44 -17.86 47.26
CA ASN A 6 -39.04 -17.91 46.86
C ASN A 6 -38.79 -19.08 45.91
N ASP A 7 -37.90 -18.85 44.95
CA ASP A 7 -36.84 -19.82 44.70
C ASP A 7 -35.60 -19.08 44.17
N ARG A 8 -34.54 -19.20 44.96
CA ARG A 8 -33.19 -18.75 44.69
C ARG A 8 -32.51 -19.73 43.76
N GLN A 9 -31.93 -19.28 42.67
CA GLN A 9 -30.76 -19.90 42.06
C GLN A 9 -29.57 -18.98 42.15
N PRO A 10 -28.35 -19.52 42.40
CA PRO A 10 -27.16 -18.73 42.71
C PRO A 10 -26.42 -18.29 41.46
N PRO A 11 -25.50 -17.32 41.55
CA PRO A 11 -24.84 -16.70 40.44
C PRO A 11 -23.73 -17.60 39.85
N GLN A 12 -23.76 -17.79 38.55
CA GLN A 12 -22.62 -18.29 37.80
C GLN A 12 -21.49 -17.23 37.83
N ARG A 13 -20.52 -17.49 38.61
CA ARG A 13 -19.17 -16.93 38.57
C ARG A 13 -18.21 -18.10 38.68
N LEU A 14 -17.11 -18.04 37.90
CA LEU A 14 -15.92 -18.90 37.99
C LEU A 14 -15.97 -20.22 37.18
N GLU A 15 -15.74 -20.06 35.85
CA GLU A 15 -15.20 -21.11 35.00
C GLU A 15 -14.30 -20.58 33.86
N GLU A 16 -13.54 -19.52 34.09
CA GLU A 16 -12.53 -19.02 33.15
C GLU A 16 -11.11 -18.86 33.70
N GLU A 17 -10.82 -19.51 34.84
CA GLU A 17 -9.45 -19.52 35.42
C GLU A 17 -8.93 -20.93 35.72
N ARG A 18 -9.19 -21.92 34.87
CA ARG A 18 -8.65 -23.27 35.06
C ARG A 18 -8.16 -23.93 33.78
N TYR A 19 -7.45 -23.21 32.94
CA TYR A 19 -6.72 -23.83 31.81
C TYR A 19 -5.31 -23.25 31.63
N ALA A 20 -4.56 -23.14 32.67
CA ALA A 20 -3.17 -22.70 32.59
C ALA A 20 -2.20 -23.39 33.53
N ASN A 21 -2.54 -24.53 34.17
CA ASN A 21 -1.57 -25.18 35.05
C ASN A 21 -1.80 -26.68 35.26
N ASP A 22 -2.03 -27.48 34.21
CA ASP A 22 -1.98 -28.93 34.34
C ASP A 22 -1.42 -29.59 33.04
N TYR A 23 -0.13 -29.40 32.84
CA TYR A 23 0.67 -30.22 31.90
C TYR A 23 2.09 -30.43 32.44
N TRP A 24 2.19 -30.99 33.68
CA TRP A 24 3.39 -31.67 34.14
C TRP A 24 2.96 -32.67 35.21
N LEU A 25 3.22 -33.94 34.95
CA LEU A 25 3.05 -35.16 35.71
C LEU A 25 1.87 -36.01 35.27
N ASP A 26 2.22 -36.91 34.30
CA ASP A 26 2.10 -38.34 34.53
C ASP A 26 2.90 -39.07 33.45
N GLU A 27 3.94 -39.73 33.89
CA GLU A 27 4.64 -40.80 33.18
C GLU A 27 3.77 -42.04 33.24
N GLU A 28 3.51 -42.69 32.07
CA GLU A 28 3.80 -44.10 31.91
C GLU A 28 3.36 -44.63 30.54
N ASP A 29 4.35 -45.24 29.90
CA ASP A 29 4.27 -46.26 28.86
C ASP A 29 3.70 -45.96 27.48
N GLY A 30 4.60 -46.00 26.51
CA GLY A 30 4.33 -46.65 25.24
C GLY A 30 4.62 -45.85 23.98
N GLY A 31 5.78 -46.12 23.38
CA GLY A 31 5.89 -46.06 21.91
C GLY A 31 6.51 -44.82 21.30
N GLU A 32 7.76 -44.99 21.08
CA GLU A 32 8.63 -44.48 20.04
C GLU A 32 8.00 -43.64 18.92
N ASP A 33 8.38 -42.38 18.81
CA ASP A 33 8.59 -41.73 17.51
C ASP A 33 9.67 -40.64 17.64
N ILE A 34 10.80 -40.90 17.00
CA ILE A 34 11.89 -39.93 16.81
C ILE A 34 11.68 -39.30 15.43
N PRO A 35 11.60 -37.96 15.29
CA PRO A 35 11.46 -37.33 13.98
C PRO A 35 12.76 -37.52 13.17
N ASP A 36 12.59 -37.99 11.95
CA ASP A 36 13.62 -38.14 10.90
C ASP A 36 14.21 -36.77 10.50
N LEU A 37 15.43 -36.52 10.91
CA LEU A 37 16.27 -35.47 10.37
C LEU A 37 16.80 -35.91 9.00
N ALA A 38 16.17 -35.50 7.93
CA ALA A 38 16.65 -35.69 6.56
C ALA A 38 17.92 -34.86 6.33
N VAL A 39 19.06 -35.50 6.39
CA VAL A 39 20.35 -34.95 5.98
C VAL A 39 20.49 -35.06 4.47
N SER A 40 20.49 -33.95 3.76
CA SER A 40 20.82 -33.90 2.35
C SER A 40 22.33 -34.08 2.15
N SER A 41 22.74 -35.19 1.58
CA SER A 41 24.12 -35.46 1.20
C SER A 41 24.42 -34.90 -0.19
N ARG A 42 25.40 -34.00 -0.29
CA ARG A 42 26.22 -33.79 -1.51
C ARG A 42 27.65 -34.14 -1.23
N PRO A 43 28.37 -34.84 -2.14
CA PRO A 43 29.76 -35.16 -1.96
C PRO A 43 30.63 -33.93 -2.28
N VAL A 44 31.42 -33.54 -1.31
CA VAL A 44 32.55 -32.63 -1.51
C VAL A 44 33.81 -33.48 -1.59
N SER A 45 34.42 -33.55 -2.77
CA SER A 45 35.74 -34.11 -2.96
C SER A 45 36.80 -33.09 -2.51
N GLY A 46 37.35 -33.29 -1.33
CA GLY A 46 38.48 -32.52 -0.83
C GLY A 46 39.09 -33.23 0.35
N ARG A 47 40.35 -33.70 0.21
CA ARG A 47 41.14 -34.31 1.28
C ARG A 47 41.23 -33.38 2.48
N LEU A 48 40.75 -33.83 3.61
CA LEU A 48 41.03 -33.20 4.89
C LEU A 48 41.37 -34.27 5.94
N HIS A 49 42.40 -33.96 6.70
CA HIS A 49 42.95 -34.76 7.77
C HIS A 49 41.87 -35.12 8.80
N SER A 50 41.95 -36.37 9.26
CA SER A 50 41.10 -36.98 10.25
C SER A 50 41.28 -36.34 11.63
N GLU A 51 40.32 -35.52 12.06
CA GLU A 51 40.04 -35.31 13.47
C GLU A 51 38.75 -36.06 13.86
N PRO A 52 38.66 -36.62 15.09
CA PRO A 52 37.50 -37.44 15.48
C PRO A 52 36.22 -36.60 15.62
N MET A 53 35.18 -37.01 14.93
CA MET A 53 33.85 -36.38 15.01
C MET A 53 33.31 -36.44 16.44
N VAL A 54 33.05 -35.26 16.97
CA VAL A 54 32.35 -35.04 18.24
C VAL A 54 30.87 -35.40 18.01
N THR A 55 30.29 -36.22 18.87
CA THR A 55 28.88 -36.62 18.80
C THR A 55 27.95 -35.37 18.94
N GLY A 56 26.81 -35.36 18.27
CA GLY A 56 25.89 -34.22 18.23
C GLY A 56 25.45 -33.67 19.61
N TYR A 57 25.57 -34.49 20.66
CA TYR A 57 25.32 -34.11 22.04
C TYR A 57 26.39 -33.16 22.59
N GLU A 58 27.64 -33.37 22.28
CA GLU A 58 28.77 -32.52 22.70
C GLU A 58 28.80 -31.17 21.96
N ALA A 59 28.26 -31.12 20.72
CA ALA A 59 28.11 -29.88 19.96
C ALA A 59 27.02 -28.96 20.57
N LEU A 60 25.94 -29.54 21.05
CA LEU A 60 24.84 -28.79 21.74
C LEU A 60 25.28 -28.26 23.12
N GLU A 61 26.13 -28.96 23.85
CA GLU A 61 26.67 -28.48 25.13
C GLU A 61 27.70 -27.34 24.94
N ARG A 62 28.48 -27.35 23.86
CA ARG A 62 29.41 -26.25 23.53
C ARG A 62 28.68 -24.97 23.18
N GLN A 63 27.54 -25.06 22.50
CA GLN A 63 26.72 -23.88 22.17
C GLN A 63 26.06 -23.24 23.39
N ARG A 64 25.80 -23.98 24.45
CA ARG A 64 25.13 -23.48 25.66
C ARG A 64 26.04 -22.97 26.75
N GLY A 65 27.35 -23.00 26.60
CA GLY A 65 28.32 -22.40 27.54
C GLY A 65 28.34 -23.00 28.95
N ILE A 66 27.77 -24.19 29.17
CA ILE A 66 27.66 -24.82 30.50
C ILE A 66 28.80 -25.82 30.72
N ARG A 67 29.84 -25.41 31.42
CA ARG A 67 30.85 -26.34 31.95
C ARG A 67 30.31 -26.97 33.22
N ARG A 68 30.03 -28.29 33.20
CA ARG A 68 29.85 -29.10 34.40
C ARG A 68 31.00 -30.11 34.54
N PRO A 69 31.51 -30.34 35.77
CA PRO A 69 32.63 -31.23 35.99
C PRO A 69 32.21 -32.71 35.88
N ASN A 70 33.05 -33.54 35.35
CA ASN A 70 33.07 -35.00 35.24
C ASN A 70 31.96 -35.77 35.99
N ARG A 71 30.84 -36.02 35.32
CA ARG A 71 29.81 -36.97 35.79
C ARG A 71 30.04 -38.34 35.11
N LYS A 72 30.22 -39.39 35.91
CA LYS A 72 30.26 -40.76 35.37
C LYS A 72 28.89 -41.15 34.83
N LEU A 73 28.85 -41.52 33.53
CA LEU A 73 27.63 -41.94 32.82
C LEU A 73 26.94 -43.11 33.56
N THR A 74 25.64 -43.01 33.70
CA THR A 74 24.79 -44.04 34.31
C THR A 74 24.74 -45.28 33.43
N ARG A 75 24.33 -46.45 34.02
CA ARG A 75 24.24 -47.73 33.30
C ARG A 75 23.24 -47.69 32.13
N ARG A 76 22.22 -46.82 32.22
CA ARG A 76 21.24 -46.54 31.14
C ARG A 76 21.88 -45.75 29.99
N GLU A 77 22.59 -44.67 30.28
CA GLU A 77 23.27 -43.82 29.29
C GLU A 77 24.35 -44.59 28.52
N LYS A 78 25.09 -45.46 29.19
CA LYS A 78 26.05 -46.36 28.53
C LYS A 78 25.39 -47.38 27.59
N LYS A 79 24.14 -47.83 27.93
CA LYS A 79 23.41 -48.77 27.09
C LYS A 79 22.81 -48.05 25.87
N ALA A 80 22.36 -46.80 26.01
CA ALA A 80 21.90 -45.95 24.93
C ALA A 80 23.05 -45.61 23.95
N LEU A 81 24.19 -45.19 24.47
CA LEU A 81 25.38 -44.89 23.66
C LEU A 81 25.84 -46.11 22.82
N LYS A 82 25.83 -47.34 23.40
CA LYS A 82 26.13 -48.56 22.64
C LYS A 82 25.08 -48.88 21.57
N ARG A 83 23.81 -48.56 21.81
CA ARG A 83 22.76 -48.73 20.79
C ARG A 83 22.93 -47.71 19.65
N ALA A 84 23.22 -46.46 19.96
CA ALA A 84 23.48 -45.41 18.98
C ALA A 84 24.67 -45.74 18.07
N GLN A 85 25.79 -46.16 18.65
CA GLN A 85 26.97 -46.58 17.90
C GLN A 85 26.70 -47.81 17.00
N LYS A 86 25.84 -48.72 17.43
CA LYS A 86 25.46 -49.90 16.60
C LYS A 86 24.53 -49.52 15.46
N TYR A 87 23.72 -48.50 15.66
CA TYR A 87 22.83 -47.96 14.64
C TYR A 87 23.61 -47.18 13.58
N GLU A 88 24.54 -46.30 13.99
CA GLU A 88 25.46 -45.60 13.06
C GLU A 88 26.31 -46.57 12.20
N ALA A 89 26.82 -47.62 12.80
CA ALA A 89 27.57 -48.64 12.05
C ALA A 89 26.73 -49.40 11.03
N LYS A 90 25.40 -49.51 11.29
CA LYS A 90 24.44 -50.12 10.34
C LYS A 90 24.11 -49.15 9.21
N LEU A 91 23.88 -47.87 9.53
CA LEU A 91 23.66 -46.81 8.54
C LEU A 91 24.86 -46.64 7.59
N HIS A 92 26.07 -46.65 8.12
CA HIS A 92 27.28 -46.55 7.29
C HIS A 92 27.41 -47.71 6.29
N LYS A 93 27.06 -48.93 6.69
CA LYS A 93 27.06 -50.09 5.79
C LYS A 93 25.95 -50.03 4.74
N GLU A 94 24.82 -49.42 5.04
CA GLU A 94 23.75 -49.22 4.09
C GLU A 94 24.08 -48.11 3.07
N HIS A 95 24.73 -47.03 3.50
CA HIS A 95 25.24 -45.97 2.62
C HIS A 95 26.32 -46.54 1.66
N GLU A 96 27.28 -47.28 2.13
CA GLU A 96 28.28 -47.92 1.23
C GLU A 96 27.63 -48.83 0.17
N LYS A 97 26.54 -49.54 0.53
CA LYS A 97 25.81 -50.38 -0.43
C LYS A 97 25.04 -49.55 -1.45
N ALA A 98 24.47 -48.41 -1.02
CA ALA A 98 23.76 -47.47 -1.89
C ALA A 98 24.73 -46.82 -2.89
N ASP A 99 25.90 -46.39 -2.42
CA ASP A 99 26.91 -45.75 -3.26
C ASP A 99 27.49 -46.72 -4.29
N LYS A 100 27.74 -47.97 -3.92
CA LYS A 100 28.18 -49.05 -4.86
C LYS A 100 27.06 -49.35 -5.90
N LYS A 101 25.80 -49.19 -5.55
CA LYS A 101 24.66 -49.39 -6.46
C LYS A 101 24.49 -48.22 -7.42
N ASN A 102 24.72 -47.00 -6.93
CA ASN A 102 24.66 -45.77 -7.76
C ASN A 102 25.84 -45.70 -8.73
N ALA A 103 27.07 -45.98 -8.28
CA ALA A 103 28.25 -46.07 -9.16
C ALA A 103 28.06 -47.12 -10.29
N LYS A 104 27.39 -48.26 -10.00
CA LYS A 104 27.06 -49.25 -11.05
C LYS A 104 25.98 -48.76 -12.01
N LYS A 105 25.05 -47.91 -11.56
CA LYS A 105 24.03 -47.29 -12.43
C LYS A 105 24.66 -46.24 -13.34
N GLU A 106 25.53 -45.42 -12.80
CA GLU A 106 26.23 -44.36 -13.56
C GLU A 106 27.13 -44.95 -14.64
N ALA A 107 27.91 -46.03 -14.30
CA ALA A 107 28.73 -46.75 -15.28
C ALA A 107 27.89 -47.37 -16.41
N LYS A 108 26.67 -47.85 -16.12
CA LYS A 108 25.75 -48.35 -17.16
C LYS A 108 25.15 -47.24 -18.04
N LEU A 109 24.90 -46.08 -17.47
CA LEU A 109 24.43 -44.91 -18.20
C LEU A 109 25.49 -44.31 -19.10
N ALA A 110 26.75 -44.22 -18.61
CA ALA A 110 27.90 -43.79 -19.40
C ALA A 110 28.17 -44.72 -20.59
N ALA A 111 28.17 -46.03 -20.39
CA ALA A 111 28.35 -47.01 -21.47
C ALA A 111 27.20 -47.00 -22.49
N LYS A 112 25.97 -46.59 -22.08
CA LYS A 112 24.83 -46.42 -22.98
C LYS A 112 24.94 -45.14 -23.81
N ALA A 113 25.42 -44.05 -23.20
CA ALA A 113 25.68 -42.77 -23.85
C ALA A 113 26.78 -42.88 -24.89
N GLU A 114 27.87 -43.58 -24.58
CA GLU A 114 28.98 -43.85 -25.48
C GLU A 114 28.56 -44.68 -26.70
N LYS A 115 27.71 -45.70 -26.50
CA LYS A 115 27.09 -46.44 -27.61
C LYS A 115 26.17 -45.61 -28.49
N GLN A 116 25.50 -44.63 -27.91
CA GLN A 116 24.59 -43.71 -28.64
C GLN A 116 25.40 -42.72 -29.45
N ALA A 117 26.47 -42.15 -28.87
CA ALA A 117 27.40 -41.25 -29.56
C ALA A 117 28.10 -41.95 -30.74
N MET A 118 28.51 -43.23 -30.57
CA MET A 118 29.07 -44.06 -31.70
C MET A 118 28.03 -44.31 -32.81
N ARG A 119 26.73 -44.43 -32.47
CA ARG A 119 25.69 -44.64 -33.49
C ARG A 119 25.41 -43.34 -34.27
N GLU A 120 25.49 -42.18 -33.59
CA GLU A 120 25.32 -40.87 -34.23
C GLU A 120 26.52 -40.50 -35.12
N ALA A 121 27.74 -40.78 -34.65
CA ALA A 121 28.95 -40.64 -35.48
C ALA A 121 28.95 -41.54 -36.73
N LYS A 122 28.40 -42.77 -36.66
CA LYS A 122 28.22 -43.64 -37.82
C LYS A 122 27.10 -43.15 -38.75
N LYS A 123 26.08 -42.48 -38.27
CA LYS A 123 25.00 -41.83 -39.10
C LYS A 123 25.51 -40.61 -39.81
N SER A 124 26.34 -39.78 -39.17
CA SER A 124 26.93 -38.57 -39.78
C SER A 124 27.99 -38.94 -40.84
N ALA A 125 28.77 -40.02 -40.63
CA ALA A 125 29.70 -40.53 -41.61
C ALA A 125 29.01 -41.13 -42.87
N LYS A 126 27.79 -41.72 -42.72
CA LYS A 126 26.98 -42.20 -43.83
C LYS A 126 26.34 -41.08 -44.66
N LYS A 127 26.04 -39.93 -44.02
CA LYS A 127 25.46 -38.73 -44.68
C LYS A 127 26.51 -37.94 -45.49
N LYS A 128 27.81 -38.08 -45.24
CA LYS A 128 28.90 -37.46 -46.00
C LYS A 128 29.32 -38.26 -47.25
N LYS A 129 28.83 -39.51 -47.48
CA LYS A 129 29.14 -40.33 -48.65
C LYS A 129 28.06 -40.31 -49.76
N SER A 130 26.99 -39.55 -49.61
CA SER A 130 25.89 -39.48 -50.59
C SER A 130 25.72 -38.13 -51.30
N SER A 131 26.75 -37.25 -51.25
CA SER A 131 26.69 -35.97 -52.01
C SER A 131 28.01 -35.73 -52.75
N SER A 132 28.36 -36.62 -53.69
CA SER A 132 29.40 -36.37 -54.72
C SER A 132 29.01 -37.10 -55.97
N ALA A 133 28.26 -36.46 -56.88
CA ALA A 133 28.24 -36.73 -58.31
C ALA A 133 27.45 -35.62 -59.02
N THR A 134 28.14 -34.98 -59.88
CA THR A 134 27.89 -34.45 -61.20
C THR A 134 28.04 -32.93 -61.36
N ALA A 135 29.17 -32.60 -61.97
CA ALA A 135 29.41 -31.36 -62.74
C ALA A 135 28.94 -31.59 -64.26
N PRO A 136 29.03 -30.69 -65.19
CA PRO A 136 30.04 -29.69 -65.55
C PRO A 136 29.45 -28.42 -66.37
N PRO A 137 30.24 -27.66 -67.21
CA PRO A 137 30.87 -26.38 -66.88
C PRO A 137 30.54 -25.24 -67.92
N ARG A 138 31.03 -24.01 -67.65
CA ARG A 138 31.50 -23.03 -68.66
C ARG A 138 31.83 -21.63 -68.10
N GLN A 139 33.06 -21.31 -68.25
CA GLN A 139 33.82 -20.31 -69.04
C GLN A 139 34.05 -18.95 -68.36
N GLN A 140 35.35 -18.68 -68.27
CA GLN A 140 36.07 -17.45 -67.98
C GLN A 140 35.95 -16.46 -69.18
N PRO A 141 36.38 -15.16 -69.12
CA PRO A 141 37.81 -14.88 -69.12
C PRO A 141 38.30 -13.67 -68.29
N GLU A 142 39.55 -13.79 -67.82
CA GLU A 142 40.78 -13.02 -68.05
C GLU A 142 40.82 -11.52 -67.71
N GLY A 143 41.82 -11.16 -66.95
CA GLY A 143 42.76 -10.13 -67.27
C GLY A 143 43.56 -9.48 -66.16
N LYS A 144 44.84 -9.90 -66.06
CA LYS A 144 46.11 -9.20 -65.90
C LYS A 144 46.54 -8.66 -64.51
N LYS A 145 47.49 -9.34 -63.89
CA LYS A 145 48.90 -9.09 -63.59
C LYS A 145 49.34 -7.63 -63.21
N VAL A 146 50.13 -7.49 -62.16
CA VAL A 146 51.53 -7.07 -62.04
C VAL A 146 51.94 -7.11 -60.55
N SER A 147 52.76 -7.92 -60.07
CA SER A 147 54.18 -8.09 -59.77
C SER A 147 54.74 -7.26 -58.62
N GLU A 148 55.33 -8.04 -57.73
CA GLU A 148 56.61 -7.94 -57.07
C GLU A 148 56.79 -7.07 -55.78
N GLY A 149 57.36 -7.71 -54.76
CA GLY A 149 58.13 -7.13 -53.68
C GLY A 149 58.37 -8.10 -52.53
N LYS A 150 59.58 -8.65 -52.47
CA LYS A 150 60.12 -9.57 -51.51
C LYS A 150 60.28 -8.99 -50.09
N GLY A 151 60.09 -9.81 -49.05
CA GLY A 151 60.60 -9.53 -47.70
C GLY A 151 60.07 -10.55 -46.69
N GLY A 152 60.86 -11.57 -46.39
CA GLY A 152 60.51 -12.63 -45.49
C GLY A 152 60.70 -12.31 -44.02
N THR A 153 59.78 -12.84 -43.22
CA THR A 153 60.03 -13.27 -41.84
C THR A 153 59.00 -14.34 -41.47
N THR A 154 59.45 -15.45 -41.08
CA THR A 154 58.75 -16.65 -40.62
C THR A 154 58.09 -16.37 -39.25
N GLU A 155 56.80 -16.13 -39.22
CA GLU A 155 56.01 -16.27 -37.99
C GLU A 155 55.15 -17.54 -38.05
N LYS A 156 55.33 -18.33 -36.99
CA LYS A 156 54.55 -19.55 -36.72
C LYS A 156 53.09 -19.18 -36.59
N LYS A 157 52.25 -19.62 -37.49
CA LYS A 157 50.78 -19.59 -37.32
C LYS A 157 50.39 -20.51 -36.18
N VAL A 158 50.08 -19.89 -35.02
CA VAL A 158 49.33 -20.53 -33.98
C VAL A 158 47.91 -20.68 -34.51
N ALA A 159 47.39 -21.92 -34.49
CA ALA A 159 46.01 -22.20 -34.85
C ALA A 159 45.05 -21.44 -33.90
N THR A 160 44.35 -20.46 -34.39
CA THR A 160 43.30 -19.79 -33.66
C THR A 160 42.14 -20.75 -33.47
N THR A 161 42.05 -21.27 -32.29
CA THR A 161 40.82 -21.86 -31.72
C THR A 161 39.64 -20.90 -31.87
N ALA A 162 38.45 -21.49 -32.02
CA ALA A 162 37.18 -20.85 -32.23
C ALA A 162 37.07 -19.44 -31.64
N LYS A 163 36.73 -18.45 -32.46
CA LYS A 163 36.40 -17.08 -32.02
C LYS A 163 35.25 -17.18 -31.04
N ASP A 164 35.49 -17.00 -29.78
CA ASP A 164 34.47 -16.63 -28.79
C ASP A 164 33.83 -15.34 -29.34
N LYS A 165 32.60 -15.45 -29.85
CA LYS A 165 31.79 -14.27 -30.22
C LYS A 165 31.46 -13.60 -28.91
N ARG A 166 32.14 -12.52 -28.55
CA ARG A 166 31.79 -11.66 -27.44
C ARG A 166 30.38 -11.08 -27.75
N ILE A 167 29.43 -11.40 -26.89
CA ILE A 167 28.07 -10.90 -26.97
C ILE A 167 28.06 -9.52 -26.29
N THR A 168 27.44 -8.52 -26.88
CA THR A 168 27.28 -7.19 -26.25
C THR A 168 26.15 -7.22 -25.20
N ALA A 169 26.12 -6.26 -24.27
CA ALA A 169 25.06 -6.16 -23.28
C ALA A 169 23.68 -6.08 -23.95
N GLN A 170 23.53 -5.32 -25.03
CA GLN A 170 22.29 -5.21 -25.80
C GLN A 170 21.84 -6.56 -26.38
N GLN A 171 22.78 -7.38 -26.85
CA GLN A 171 22.46 -8.70 -27.41
C GLN A 171 22.04 -9.71 -26.35
N SER A 172 22.43 -9.51 -25.09
CA SER A 172 22.02 -10.37 -23.97
C SER A 172 20.57 -10.12 -23.54
N ILE A 173 20.02 -8.94 -23.80
CA ILE A 173 18.65 -8.59 -23.40
C ILE A 173 17.65 -9.34 -24.30
N PRO A 174 16.73 -10.15 -23.74
CA PRO A 174 16.00 -11.18 -24.48
C PRO A 174 14.66 -10.68 -25.07
N TYR A 175 14.66 -9.59 -25.84
CA TYR A 175 13.51 -9.22 -26.64
C TYR A 175 13.97 -8.73 -28.02
N HIS A 176 13.09 -8.73 -29.01
CA HIS A 176 13.42 -8.28 -30.37
C HIS A 176 13.03 -6.82 -30.60
N GLU A 177 11.82 -6.45 -30.21
CA GLU A 177 11.26 -5.13 -30.49
C GLU A 177 10.29 -4.70 -29.40
N MET A 178 10.27 -3.39 -29.06
CA MET A 178 9.32 -2.74 -28.17
C MET A 178 8.53 -1.70 -28.97
N GLY A 179 7.21 -1.92 -29.08
CA GLY A 179 6.30 -1.01 -29.78
C GLY A 179 5.92 0.20 -28.92
N ARG A 180 5.52 1.33 -29.54
CA ARG A 180 5.02 2.53 -28.82
C ARG A 180 3.79 2.23 -27.97
N ASP A 181 2.95 1.29 -28.41
CA ASP A 181 1.73 0.83 -27.73
C ASP A 181 1.97 -0.17 -26.56
N GLY A 182 3.22 -0.36 -26.20
CA GLY A 182 3.61 -1.27 -25.15
C GLY A 182 3.61 -2.75 -25.53
N ILE A 183 3.30 -3.12 -26.78
CA ILE A 183 3.45 -4.50 -27.25
C ILE A 183 4.94 -4.78 -27.48
N CYS A 184 5.46 -5.78 -26.77
CA CYS A 184 6.84 -6.25 -26.92
C CYS A 184 6.87 -7.57 -27.68
N ARG A 185 7.65 -7.63 -28.75
CA ARG A 185 8.03 -8.88 -29.42
C ARG A 185 9.21 -9.47 -28.66
N VAL A 186 8.94 -10.44 -27.82
CA VAL A 186 9.97 -11.06 -26.95
C VAL A 186 10.75 -12.13 -27.73
N GLN A 187 10.05 -12.99 -28.44
CA GLN A 187 10.62 -14.01 -29.33
C GLN A 187 9.92 -13.97 -30.70
N ASP A 188 10.36 -14.76 -31.66
CA ASP A 188 9.83 -14.74 -33.02
C ASP A 188 8.32 -14.82 -33.12
N LYS A 189 7.70 -15.61 -32.22
CA LYS A 189 6.25 -15.82 -32.19
C LYS A 189 5.64 -15.52 -30.84
N PHE A 190 6.35 -14.88 -29.91
CA PHE A 190 5.88 -14.57 -28.56
C PHE A 190 5.82 -13.07 -28.33
N TYR A 191 4.64 -12.56 -27.97
CA TYR A 191 4.33 -11.16 -27.74
C TYR A 191 3.79 -10.93 -26.36
N SER A 192 4.18 -9.84 -25.69
CA SER A 192 3.74 -9.51 -24.33
C SER A 192 3.31 -8.05 -24.16
N LYS A 193 2.42 -7.80 -23.18
CA LYS A 193 2.05 -6.48 -22.67
C LYS A 193 2.17 -6.46 -21.15
N THR A 194 2.25 -5.26 -20.57
CA THR A 194 2.39 -5.06 -19.12
C THR A 194 1.35 -4.06 -18.63
N ILE A 195 0.74 -4.35 -17.48
CA ILE A 195 -0.18 -3.47 -16.77
C ILE A 195 0.44 -3.17 -15.40
N ARG A 196 0.45 -1.91 -15.00
CA ARG A 196 0.75 -1.50 -13.63
C ARG A 196 -0.53 -1.52 -12.81
N PHE A 197 -0.47 -2.04 -11.59
CA PHE A 197 -1.60 -2.05 -10.66
C PHE A 197 -1.19 -1.57 -9.27
N TYR A 198 -2.16 -1.05 -8.53
CA TYR A 198 -1.96 -0.48 -7.21
C TYR A 198 -2.48 -1.40 -6.11
N ASP A 199 -2.17 -1.04 -4.89
CA ASP A 199 -2.61 -1.75 -3.70
C ASP A 199 -4.07 -1.45 -3.35
N ILE A 200 -4.68 -2.44 -2.71
CA ILE A 200 -5.89 -2.30 -1.91
C ILE A 200 -5.58 -2.68 -0.46
N ASN A 201 -6.42 -2.23 0.45
CA ASN A 201 -6.20 -2.45 1.87
C ASN A 201 -6.58 -3.88 2.30
N TYR A 202 -5.77 -4.87 1.90
CA TYR A 202 -6.00 -6.27 2.22
C TYR A 202 -5.64 -6.61 3.65
N GLN A 203 -4.47 -6.20 4.14
CA GLN A 203 -3.97 -6.62 5.46
C GLN A 203 -4.83 -6.14 6.61
N LEU A 204 -5.40 -4.95 6.49
CA LEU A 204 -6.23 -4.31 7.51
C LEU A 204 -7.74 -4.49 7.29
N ALA A 205 -8.15 -5.19 6.23
CA ALA A 205 -9.56 -5.45 5.93
C ALA A 205 -10.22 -6.38 6.97
N GLN A 206 -11.55 -6.37 7.04
CA GLN A 206 -12.31 -7.33 7.84
C GLN A 206 -12.15 -8.75 7.28
N ASN A 207 -12.39 -9.76 8.09
CA ASN A 207 -12.21 -11.16 7.66
C ASN A 207 -13.12 -11.53 6.48
N GLU A 208 -14.33 -11.03 6.47
CA GLU A 208 -15.30 -11.22 5.40
C GLU A 208 -14.81 -10.59 4.09
N ASP A 209 -14.29 -9.36 4.17
CA ASP A 209 -13.71 -8.64 3.03
C ASP A 209 -12.42 -9.33 2.53
N LYS A 210 -11.56 -9.80 3.45
CA LYS A 210 -10.37 -10.58 3.09
C LYS A 210 -10.73 -11.84 2.32
N ASN A 211 -11.74 -12.57 2.78
CA ASN A 211 -12.21 -13.78 2.12
C ASN A 211 -12.77 -13.44 0.73
N ALA A 212 -13.58 -12.38 0.60
CA ALA A 212 -14.13 -11.94 -0.67
C ALA A 212 -13.02 -11.51 -1.66
N ILE A 213 -12.01 -10.77 -1.19
CA ILE A 213 -10.86 -10.39 -2.01
C ILE A 213 -10.08 -11.63 -2.44
N PHE A 214 -9.87 -12.58 -1.53
CA PHE A 214 -9.16 -13.84 -1.82
C PHE A 214 -9.90 -14.71 -2.83
N GLU A 215 -11.21 -14.86 -2.70
CA GLU A 215 -12.06 -15.58 -3.65
C GLU A 215 -12.03 -14.92 -5.04
N ASN A 216 -12.22 -13.60 -5.11
CA ASN A 216 -12.12 -12.86 -6.36
C ASN A 216 -10.71 -12.94 -6.98
N TRP A 217 -9.66 -13.03 -6.15
CA TRP A 217 -8.29 -13.26 -6.62
C TRP A 217 -8.10 -14.69 -7.17
N CYS A 218 -8.72 -15.69 -6.57
CA CYS A 218 -8.76 -17.05 -7.13
C CYS A 218 -9.44 -17.07 -8.50
N ASP A 219 -10.58 -16.39 -8.63
CA ASP A 219 -11.31 -16.29 -9.90
C ASP A 219 -10.51 -15.52 -10.96
N PHE A 220 -9.79 -14.47 -10.56
CA PHE A 220 -8.86 -13.76 -11.43
C PHE A 220 -7.76 -14.70 -11.97
N LEU A 221 -7.14 -15.53 -11.13
CA LEU A 221 -6.15 -16.51 -11.58
C LEU A 221 -6.77 -17.56 -12.52
N ASN A 222 -8.01 -17.97 -12.25
CA ASN A 222 -8.74 -18.91 -13.08
C ASN A 222 -9.15 -18.34 -14.47
N TYR A 223 -9.05 -17.03 -14.69
CA TYR A 223 -9.23 -16.43 -16.00
C TYR A 223 -8.16 -16.92 -16.99
N PHE A 224 -6.90 -17.08 -16.55
CA PHE A 224 -5.78 -17.43 -17.44
C PHE A 224 -5.81 -18.88 -17.85
N ASP A 225 -5.92 -19.15 -19.13
CA ASP A 225 -5.83 -20.50 -19.71
C ASP A 225 -4.37 -20.89 -20.00
N SER A 226 -4.15 -22.08 -20.53
CA SER A 226 -2.82 -22.61 -20.84
C SER A 226 -2.09 -21.91 -21.99
N THR A 227 -2.76 -21.03 -22.74
CA THR A 227 -2.19 -20.28 -23.88
C THR A 227 -1.61 -18.93 -23.43
N ILE A 228 -2.00 -18.45 -22.25
CA ILE A 228 -1.55 -17.18 -21.70
C ILE A 228 -0.47 -17.44 -20.65
N HIS A 229 0.72 -16.90 -20.88
CA HIS A 229 1.79 -16.87 -19.90
C HIS A 229 1.70 -15.54 -19.15
N PHE A 230 1.69 -15.54 -17.83
CA PHE A 230 1.71 -14.30 -17.09
C PHE A 230 2.75 -14.30 -15.98
N GLN A 231 3.22 -13.13 -15.67
CA GLN A 231 4.24 -12.83 -14.70
C GLN A 231 3.75 -11.72 -13.79
N LEU A 232 3.77 -11.96 -12.47
CA LEU A 232 3.58 -10.91 -11.47
C LEU A 232 4.97 -10.45 -11.05
N SER A 233 5.23 -9.15 -11.15
CA SER A 233 6.50 -8.54 -10.76
C SER A 233 6.26 -7.50 -9.67
N PHE A 234 6.97 -7.64 -8.58
CA PHE A 234 6.99 -6.72 -7.45
C PHE A 234 8.40 -6.15 -7.34
N ILE A 235 8.52 -4.84 -7.43
CA ILE A 235 9.81 -4.16 -7.44
C ILE A 235 9.86 -3.23 -6.22
N ASN A 236 10.74 -3.54 -5.28
CA ASN A 236 11.16 -2.62 -4.24
C ASN A 236 12.48 -2.02 -4.71
N GLN A 237 12.48 -0.74 -4.96
CA GLN A 237 13.66 -0.05 -5.43
C GLN A 237 13.77 1.29 -4.71
N HIS A 238 14.98 1.63 -4.29
CA HIS A 238 15.23 3.00 -3.83
C HIS A 238 14.89 3.94 -4.97
N SER A 239 13.90 4.79 -4.74
CA SER A 239 13.51 5.81 -5.70
C SER A 239 14.69 6.75 -5.92
N ASN A 240 14.90 7.13 -7.16
CA ASN A 240 15.75 8.25 -7.45
C ASN A 240 15.21 9.47 -6.67
N MET A 241 15.97 9.96 -5.68
CA MET A 241 15.57 11.08 -4.81
C MET A 241 15.04 12.27 -5.62
N ALA A 242 15.49 12.43 -6.87
CA ALA A 242 15.07 13.50 -7.76
C ALA A 242 13.56 13.46 -8.14
N GLU A 243 12.88 12.32 -8.11
CA GLU A 243 11.43 12.28 -8.34
C GLU A 243 10.64 12.67 -7.07
N TYR A 244 11.10 12.23 -5.90
CA TYR A 244 10.54 12.66 -4.62
C TYR A 244 10.83 14.14 -4.37
N GLU A 245 12.03 14.60 -4.65
CA GLU A 245 12.39 16.02 -4.56
C GLU A 245 11.48 16.90 -5.40
N LYS A 246 11.08 16.48 -6.61
CA LYS A 246 10.11 17.23 -7.42
C LYS A 246 8.73 17.34 -6.77
N VAL A 247 8.30 16.31 -6.03
CA VAL A 247 7.00 16.29 -5.34
C VAL A 247 7.06 17.07 -4.03
N ILE A 248 8.21 17.02 -3.34
CA ILE A 248 8.46 17.68 -2.06
C ILE A 248 8.99 19.11 -2.26
N HIS A 249 9.48 19.42 -3.47
CA HIS A 249 10.04 20.72 -3.77
C HIS A 249 8.99 21.81 -3.65
N ILE A 250 9.14 22.66 -2.66
CA ILE A 250 8.32 23.85 -2.45
C ILE A 250 9.10 25.02 -3.03
N ASN A 251 8.54 25.60 -4.09
CA ASN A 251 9.16 26.78 -4.72
C ASN A 251 9.12 27.98 -3.78
N PRO A 252 10.24 28.69 -3.59
CA PRO A 252 10.22 29.98 -2.92
C PRO A 252 9.28 30.93 -3.67
N GLN A 253 8.58 31.79 -2.92
CA GLN A 253 7.63 32.75 -3.49
C GLN A 253 8.15 34.20 -3.40
N GLU A 254 9.40 34.36 -2.96
CA GLU A 254 10.08 35.66 -2.75
C GLU A 254 9.34 36.53 -1.73
N ASP A 255 8.73 35.91 -0.71
CA ASP A 255 8.08 36.57 0.41
C ASP A 255 8.77 36.22 1.75
N GLU A 256 8.32 36.87 2.83
CA GLU A 256 8.86 36.67 4.19
C GLU A 256 8.67 35.27 4.78
N PHE A 257 7.93 34.37 4.12
CA PHE A 257 7.66 33.01 4.57
C PHE A 257 8.56 31.95 3.90
N ASP A 258 9.52 32.37 3.09
CA ASP A 258 10.39 31.42 2.39
C ASP A 258 11.29 30.63 3.34
N ASP A 259 11.67 31.20 4.49
CA ASP A 259 12.39 30.46 5.53
C ASP A 259 11.54 29.32 6.10
N LEU A 260 10.25 29.53 6.30
CA LEU A 260 9.31 28.49 6.76
C LEU A 260 9.07 27.43 5.68
N ARG A 261 9.07 27.83 4.38
CA ARG A 261 8.98 26.88 3.25
C ARG A 261 10.24 26.01 3.19
N MET A 262 11.41 26.58 3.39
CA MET A 262 12.68 25.83 3.44
C MET A 262 12.72 24.88 4.64
N GLU A 263 12.31 25.34 5.85
CA GLU A 263 12.23 24.50 7.04
C GLU A 263 11.26 23.31 6.82
N PHE A 264 10.11 23.57 6.20
CA PHE A 264 9.12 22.53 5.90
C PHE A 264 9.65 21.53 4.87
N ALA A 265 10.29 21.99 3.78
CA ALA A 265 10.92 21.14 2.79
C ALA A 265 12.04 20.28 3.40
N GLN A 266 12.85 20.87 4.28
CA GLN A 266 13.91 20.14 5.00
C GLN A 266 13.33 19.12 5.98
N MET A 267 12.22 19.45 6.66
CA MET A 267 11.51 18.51 7.53
C MET A 267 10.99 17.30 6.73
N LEU A 268 10.39 17.53 5.56
CA LEU A 268 9.92 16.45 4.68
C LEU A 268 11.07 15.56 4.20
N ASN A 269 12.21 16.17 3.81
CA ASN A 269 13.41 15.43 3.44
C ASN A 269 13.97 14.61 4.61
N ASN A 270 13.99 15.18 5.83
CA ASN A 270 14.40 14.46 7.03
C ASN A 270 13.44 13.31 7.39
N GLN A 271 12.14 13.47 7.15
CA GLN A 271 11.16 12.37 7.35
C GLN A 271 11.34 11.27 6.31
N LEU A 272 11.62 11.61 5.06
CA LEU A 272 12.01 10.64 4.03
C LEU A 272 13.27 9.87 4.44
N ALA A 273 14.28 10.54 4.94
CA ALA A 273 15.52 9.90 5.39
C ALA A 273 15.34 9.00 6.63
N LYS A 274 14.33 9.27 7.49
CA LYS A 274 14.00 8.47 8.67
C LYS A 274 13.04 7.30 8.36
N GLY A 275 12.29 7.38 7.26
CA GLY A 275 11.38 6.34 6.80
C GLY A 275 12.13 5.16 6.18
N ASN A 276 11.41 4.28 5.47
CA ASN A 276 12.02 3.21 4.65
C ASN A 276 12.74 3.79 3.43
N ASN A 277 13.49 4.85 3.62
CA ASN A 277 14.46 5.47 2.70
C ASN A 277 13.98 5.68 1.26
N GLY A 278 12.71 6.04 1.07
CA GLY A 278 12.18 6.31 -0.26
C GLY A 278 12.04 5.05 -1.14
N LEU A 279 11.88 3.86 -0.55
CA LEU A 279 11.57 2.64 -1.30
C LEU A 279 10.23 2.77 -1.99
N MET A 280 10.27 2.89 -3.30
CA MET A 280 9.08 2.75 -4.15
C MET A 280 8.74 1.29 -4.35
N ARG A 281 7.50 0.93 -4.01
CA ARG A 281 6.94 -0.39 -4.28
C ARG A 281 6.05 -0.31 -5.51
N THR A 282 6.48 -0.93 -6.59
CA THR A 282 5.71 -0.99 -7.83
C THR A 282 5.31 -2.41 -8.16
N LYS A 283 4.13 -2.57 -8.74
CA LYS A 283 3.51 -3.87 -9.01
C LYS A 283 3.05 -3.92 -10.46
N TYR A 284 3.45 -4.98 -11.13
CA TYR A 284 3.14 -5.19 -12.54
C TYR A 284 2.62 -6.59 -12.79
N ILE A 285 1.67 -6.70 -13.70
CA ILE A 285 1.31 -7.96 -14.35
C ILE A 285 1.71 -7.87 -15.82
N THR A 286 2.58 -8.77 -16.24
CA THR A 286 2.97 -8.92 -17.65
C THR A 286 2.37 -10.21 -18.17
N PHE A 287 1.67 -10.14 -19.26
CA PHE A 287 1.07 -11.30 -19.92
C PHE A 287 1.54 -11.42 -21.35
N GLY A 288 1.66 -12.64 -21.82
CA GLY A 288 2.18 -12.93 -23.16
C GLY A 288 1.47 -14.13 -23.79
N ILE A 289 1.43 -14.10 -25.13
CA ILE A 289 0.78 -15.12 -25.96
C ILE A 289 1.67 -15.47 -27.15
N GLU A 290 1.46 -16.66 -27.69
CA GLU A 290 2.02 -17.08 -28.96
C GLU A 290 1.12 -16.61 -30.13
N ALA A 291 1.74 -15.99 -31.15
CA ALA A 291 1.09 -15.58 -32.39
C ALA A 291 2.09 -15.56 -33.52
N GLU A 292 1.65 -15.83 -34.78
CA GLU A 292 2.52 -15.86 -35.93
C GLU A 292 3.08 -14.46 -36.29
N ASN A 293 2.35 -13.41 -35.99
CA ASN A 293 2.74 -12.03 -36.28
C ASN A 293 2.01 -11.03 -35.39
N ILE A 294 2.47 -9.77 -35.39
CA ILE A 294 1.90 -8.69 -34.56
C ILE A 294 0.44 -8.36 -34.90
N ARG A 295 0.01 -8.58 -36.16
CA ARG A 295 -1.38 -8.30 -36.58
C ARG A 295 -2.36 -9.27 -35.93
N GLU A 296 -1.92 -10.50 -35.69
CA GLU A 296 -2.69 -11.50 -34.94
C GLU A 296 -2.55 -11.32 -33.41
N ALA A 297 -1.35 -10.94 -32.94
CA ALA A 297 -1.09 -10.75 -31.51
C ALA A 297 -1.86 -9.58 -30.90
N ARG A 298 -1.88 -8.43 -31.61
CA ARG A 298 -2.47 -7.17 -31.11
C ARG A 298 -3.91 -7.30 -30.63
N PRO A 299 -4.89 -7.75 -31.42
CA PRO A 299 -6.28 -7.83 -30.96
C PRO A 299 -6.47 -8.84 -29.82
N LYS A 300 -5.66 -9.90 -29.78
CA LYS A 300 -5.70 -10.87 -28.67
C LYS A 300 -5.16 -10.25 -27.39
N LEU A 301 -4.04 -9.53 -27.44
CA LEU A 301 -3.46 -8.86 -26.28
C LEU A 301 -4.35 -7.72 -25.76
N GLU A 302 -4.97 -6.94 -26.64
CA GLU A 302 -5.90 -5.87 -26.27
C GLU A 302 -7.15 -6.43 -25.59
N ARG A 303 -7.66 -7.58 -26.04
CA ARG A 303 -8.76 -8.26 -25.37
C ARG A 303 -8.37 -8.73 -23.97
N ILE A 304 -7.22 -9.43 -23.83
CA ILE A 304 -6.74 -9.92 -22.54
C ILE A 304 -6.49 -8.73 -21.61
N GLU A 305 -5.93 -7.63 -22.09
CA GLU A 305 -5.75 -6.39 -21.34
C GLU A 305 -7.09 -5.89 -20.77
N SER A 306 -8.11 -5.77 -21.63
CA SER A 306 -9.44 -5.33 -21.21
C SER A 306 -10.05 -6.26 -20.16
N ASP A 307 -9.91 -7.57 -20.33
CA ASP A 307 -10.42 -8.56 -19.37
C ASP A 307 -9.67 -8.47 -18.01
N ILE A 308 -8.35 -8.31 -18.03
CA ILE A 308 -7.54 -8.09 -16.81
C ILE A 308 -7.97 -6.80 -16.09
N MET A 309 -8.14 -5.70 -16.84
CA MET A 309 -8.59 -4.41 -16.29
C MET A 309 -9.97 -4.52 -15.64
N ASN A 310 -10.89 -5.25 -16.27
CA ASN A 310 -12.22 -5.50 -15.71
C ASN A 310 -12.16 -6.34 -14.42
N ASN A 311 -11.33 -7.37 -14.36
CA ASN A 311 -11.13 -8.18 -13.17
C ASN A 311 -10.51 -7.34 -12.03
N PHE A 312 -9.52 -6.50 -12.30
CA PHE A 312 -8.97 -5.57 -11.32
C PHE A 312 -10.02 -4.59 -10.80
N LYS A 313 -10.91 -4.10 -11.68
CA LYS A 313 -12.02 -3.24 -11.27
C LYS A 313 -13.00 -3.95 -10.32
N ILE A 314 -13.29 -5.24 -10.53
CA ILE A 314 -14.11 -6.06 -9.62
C ILE A 314 -13.43 -6.19 -8.25
N LEU A 315 -12.12 -6.38 -8.23
CA LEU A 315 -11.30 -6.41 -7.01
C LEU A 315 -11.18 -5.03 -6.31
N GLY A 316 -11.65 -3.95 -6.95
CA GLY A 316 -11.44 -2.58 -6.45
C GLY A 316 -10.01 -2.05 -6.66
N VAL A 317 -9.21 -2.73 -7.48
CA VAL A 317 -7.81 -2.39 -7.76
C VAL A 317 -7.74 -1.38 -8.90
N THR A 318 -7.04 -0.27 -8.68
CA THR A 318 -6.69 0.67 -9.76
C THR A 318 -5.54 0.10 -10.57
N ALA A 319 -5.69 0.08 -11.89
CA ALA A 319 -4.66 -0.41 -12.80
C ALA A 319 -4.65 0.39 -14.11
N TYR A 320 -3.52 0.38 -14.82
CA TYR A 320 -3.43 0.96 -16.17
C TYR A 320 -2.38 0.24 -17.02
N PRO A 321 -2.62 0.11 -18.36
CA PRO A 321 -1.67 -0.50 -19.26
C PRO A 321 -0.49 0.44 -19.52
N LEU A 322 0.71 -0.14 -19.58
CA LEU A 322 1.94 0.61 -19.84
C LEU A 322 2.19 0.74 -21.34
N ASN A 323 2.64 1.91 -21.75
CA ASN A 323 3.17 2.14 -23.09
C ASN A 323 4.63 1.65 -23.23
N GLY A 324 5.18 1.74 -24.43
CA GLY A 324 6.54 1.23 -24.69
C GLY A 324 7.62 2.00 -23.93
N THR A 325 7.49 3.30 -23.76
CA THR A 325 8.45 4.14 -23.03
C THR A 325 8.46 3.76 -21.54
N GLU A 326 7.29 3.60 -20.93
CA GLU A 326 7.16 3.20 -19.53
C GLU A 326 7.74 1.79 -19.27
N ARG A 327 7.54 0.84 -20.21
CA ARG A 327 8.15 -0.49 -20.11
C ARG A 327 9.67 -0.46 -20.24
N LEU A 328 10.21 0.39 -21.12
CA LEU A 328 11.66 0.60 -21.25
C LEU A 328 12.24 1.26 -20.01
N GLN A 329 11.50 2.19 -19.38
CA GLN A 329 11.92 2.83 -18.13
C GLN A 329 12.10 1.80 -17.01
N ILE A 330 11.16 0.87 -16.82
CA ILE A 330 11.30 -0.19 -15.81
C ILE A 330 12.57 -1.02 -16.05
N MET A 331 12.86 -1.35 -17.32
CA MET A 331 14.08 -2.11 -17.64
C MET A 331 15.34 -1.28 -17.43
N TYR A 332 15.32 0.01 -17.77
CA TYR A 332 16.44 0.92 -17.51
C TYR A 332 16.73 1.02 -16.03
N GLU A 333 15.72 1.28 -15.21
CA GLU A 333 15.83 1.36 -13.74
C GLU A 333 16.31 0.04 -13.13
N THR A 334 15.91 -1.11 -13.69
CA THR A 334 16.42 -2.41 -13.25
C THR A 334 17.91 -2.59 -13.56
N PHE A 335 18.37 -2.13 -14.73
CA PHE A 335 19.74 -2.36 -15.19
C PHE A 335 20.75 -1.31 -14.75
N ASN A 336 20.31 -0.08 -14.48
CA ASN A 336 21.16 1.08 -14.22
C ASN A 336 20.83 1.69 -12.84
N GLN A 337 20.79 0.86 -11.81
CA GLN A 337 20.49 1.27 -10.44
C GLN A 337 21.54 2.20 -9.83
N ASP A 338 22.76 2.17 -10.37
CA ASP A 338 23.90 3.01 -10.00
C ASP A 338 23.97 4.34 -10.77
N SER A 339 23.03 4.59 -11.68
CA SER A 339 23.04 5.79 -12.53
C SER A 339 22.22 6.92 -11.91
N GLU A 340 22.86 8.07 -11.72
CA GLU A 340 22.17 9.32 -11.36
C GLU A 340 21.45 9.96 -12.56
N VAL A 341 21.69 9.45 -13.78
CA VAL A 341 21.11 10.00 -15.01
C VAL A 341 19.66 9.50 -15.15
N PRO A 342 18.67 10.39 -15.21
CA PRO A 342 17.29 10.00 -15.40
C PRO A 342 17.10 9.37 -16.78
N PHE A 343 16.17 8.40 -16.86
CA PHE A 343 15.84 7.78 -18.14
C PHE A 343 15.32 8.81 -19.13
N HIS A 344 16.00 8.90 -20.27
CA HIS A 344 15.59 9.74 -21.38
C HIS A 344 15.47 8.89 -22.64
N PHE A 345 14.28 8.86 -23.23
CA PHE A 345 14.00 8.03 -24.41
C PHE A 345 12.95 8.68 -25.31
N SER A 346 13.20 8.66 -26.62
CA SER A 346 12.25 9.07 -27.65
C SER A 346 12.26 8.11 -28.84
N TYR A 347 11.10 7.62 -29.25
CA TYR A 347 10.99 6.81 -30.47
C TYR A 347 11.40 7.57 -31.73
N ASP A 348 11.29 8.89 -31.73
CA ASP A 348 11.72 9.71 -32.87
C ASP A 348 13.24 9.79 -32.96
N GLU A 349 13.95 9.72 -31.87
CA GLU A 349 15.41 9.57 -31.84
C GLU A 349 15.86 8.21 -32.36
N VAL A 350 15.19 7.13 -31.98
CA VAL A 350 15.45 5.79 -32.52
C VAL A 350 15.35 5.78 -34.05
N LEU A 351 14.31 6.42 -34.62
CA LEU A 351 14.11 6.52 -36.06
C LEU A 351 15.19 7.36 -36.77
N ARG A 352 15.71 8.40 -36.10
CA ARG A 352 16.77 9.26 -36.69
C ARG A 352 18.15 8.65 -36.58
N THR A 353 18.46 7.99 -35.44
CA THR A 353 19.80 7.47 -35.15
C THR A 353 20.01 6.06 -35.67
N GLY A 354 18.93 5.30 -35.88
CA GLY A 354 18.99 3.87 -36.23
C GLY A 354 19.44 2.99 -35.07
N LEU A 355 19.51 3.52 -33.84
CA LEU A 355 19.77 2.77 -32.61
C LEU A 355 18.54 1.90 -32.27
N SER A 356 18.76 0.83 -31.55
CA SER A 356 17.67 0.00 -31.04
C SER A 356 17.21 0.50 -29.67
N THR A 357 15.99 0.16 -29.29
CA THR A 357 15.48 0.48 -27.93
C THR A 357 16.37 -0.10 -26.82
N LYS A 358 17.14 -1.16 -27.11
CA LYS A 358 18.08 -1.78 -26.17
C LYS A 358 19.32 -0.92 -25.89
N ASP A 359 19.70 -0.05 -26.79
CA ASP A 359 20.85 0.85 -26.61
C ASP A 359 20.58 1.91 -25.54
N TYR A 360 19.30 2.24 -25.28
CA TYR A 360 18.87 3.20 -24.27
C TYR A 360 18.71 2.59 -22.87
N ILE A 361 18.59 1.25 -22.77
CA ILE A 361 18.33 0.59 -21.48
C ILE A 361 19.47 -0.30 -21.02
N ALA A 362 20.36 -0.71 -21.90
CA ALA A 362 21.43 -1.65 -21.55
C ALA A 362 22.42 -1.01 -20.57
N PRO A 363 22.88 -1.74 -19.55
CA PRO A 363 23.94 -1.28 -18.68
C PRO A 363 25.29 -1.28 -19.41
N THR A 364 26.28 -0.65 -18.82
CA THR A 364 27.64 -0.61 -19.38
C THR A 364 28.23 -2.00 -19.61
N SER A 365 27.93 -2.96 -18.75
CA SER A 365 28.39 -4.34 -18.88
C SER A 365 27.54 -5.32 -18.07
N PHE A 366 27.50 -6.59 -18.56
CA PHE A 366 27.09 -7.74 -17.75
C PHE A 366 28.28 -8.67 -17.53
N VAL A 367 28.50 -9.11 -16.29
CA VAL A 367 29.60 -9.99 -15.91
C VAL A 367 29.09 -11.19 -15.12
N PHE A 368 29.04 -12.37 -15.74
CA PHE A 368 28.60 -13.64 -15.14
C PHE A 368 29.79 -14.58 -14.90
N LYS A 369 30.83 -14.10 -14.18
CA LYS A 369 32.03 -14.92 -13.91
C LYS A 369 31.84 -15.95 -12.82
N ASN A 370 31.06 -15.58 -11.80
CA ASN A 370 30.76 -16.43 -10.65
C ASN A 370 29.44 -17.17 -10.88
N GLY A 371 29.37 -18.43 -10.47
CA GLY A 371 28.13 -19.19 -10.60
C GLY A 371 27.00 -18.71 -9.66
N LYS A 372 27.30 -17.87 -8.67
CA LYS A 372 26.38 -17.47 -7.59
C LYS A 372 25.93 -16.02 -7.62
N ASP A 373 26.68 -15.16 -8.25
CA ASP A 373 26.44 -13.73 -8.35
C ASP A 373 26.80 -13.22 -9.75
N PHE A 374 26.34 -12.05 -10.10
CA PHE A 374 26.70 -11.35 -11.34
C PHE A 374 26.93 -9.87 -11.04
N GLN A 375 27.55 -9.18 -11.97
CA GLN A 375 27.72 -7.74 -11.94
C GLN A 375 27.04 -7.12 -13.14
N MET A 376 26.38 -5.99 -12.93
CA MET A 376 25.60 -5.23 -13.88
C MET A 376 25.95 -3.75 -13.68
N GLY A 377 26.76 -3.19 -14.59
CA GLY A 377 27.35 -1.87 -14.37
C GLY A 377 28.19 -1.84 -13.10
N GLY A 378 27.91 -0.92 -12.19
CA GLY A 378 28.50 -0.84 -10.85
C GLY A 378 27.80 -1.73 -9.80
N THR A 379 26.60 -2.20 -10.07
CA THR A 379 25.76 -2.95 -9.12
C THR A 379 26.07 -4.46 -9.17
N ILE A 380 26.06 -5.13 -8.02
CA ILE A 380 26.21 -6.57 -7.89
C ILE A 380 24.84 -7.18 -7.58
N GLY A 381 24.48 -8.28 -8.25
CA GLY A 381 23.20 -8.94 -8.07
C GLY A 381 23.28 -10.46 -7.91
N ALA A 382 22.25 -11.03 -7.32
CA ALA A 382 22.03 -12.46 -7.22
C ALA A 382 20.57 -12.81 -7.39
N VAL A 383 20.27 -13.81 -8.23
CA VAL A 383 18.92 -14.35 -8.38
C VAL A 383 18.83 -15.67 -7.61
N SER A 384 17.76 -15.76 -6.84
CA SER A 384 17.39 -16.96 -6.08
C SER A 384 15.98 -17.42 -6.47
N TYR A 385 15.66 -18.69 -6.25
CA TYR A 385 14.30 -19.20 -6.40
C TYR A 385 13.76 -19.71 -5.08
N LEU A 386 12.42 -19.59 -4.90
CA LEU A 386 11.75 -20.09 -3.72
C LEU A 386 11.44 -21.59 -3.85
N GLN A 387 11.95 -22.36 -2.92
CA GLN A 387 11.57 -23.75 -2.75
C GLN A 387 10.58 -23.87 -1.60
N ILE A 388 9.33 -24.21 -1.91
CA ILE A 388 8.26 -24.40 -0.93
C ILE A 388 8.42 -25.78 -0.32
N LEU A 389 8.68 -25.85 0.98
CA LEU A 389 8.80 -27.07 1.77
C LEU A 389 7.59 -27.24 2.72
N ALA A 390 6.92 -26.12 3.05
CA ALA A 390 5.75 -26.10 3.90
C ALA A 390 4.58 -26.88 3.29
N PRO A 391 3.82 -27.61 4.10
CA PRO A 391 2.54 -28.20 3.68
C PRO A 391 1.47 -27.12 3.42
N GLU A 392 1.51 -26.05 4.21
CA GLU A 392 0.60 -24.89 4.11
C GLU A 392 1.39 -23.60 4.13
N LEU A 393 0.93 -22.60 3.40
CA LEU A 393 1.49 -21.25 3.36
C LEU A 393 0.49 -20.25 3.94
N THR A 394 0.99 -19.09 4.34
CA THR A 394 0.15 -17.96 4.79
C THR A 394 0.27 -16.79 3.82
N ASP A 395 -0.79 -16.01 3.72
CA ASP A 395 -0.89 -14.80 2.89
C ASP A 395 0.07 -13.66 3.32
N LYS A 396 0.68 -13.77 4.50
CA LYS A 396 1.62 -12.79 5.04
C LYS A 396 3.03 -12.87 4.45
N MET A 397 3.39 -14.02 3.86
CA MET A 397 4.76 -14.26 3.42
C MET A 397 5.23 -13.28 2.35
N LEU A 398 4.41 -13.04 1.31
CA LEU A 398 4.77 -12.09 0.25
C LEU A 398 4.89 -10.67 0.80
N ALA A 399 4.02 -10.29 1.70
CA ALA A 399 4.04 -8.97 2.34
C ALA A 399 5.36 -8.73 3.09
N GLU A 400 5.85 -9.68 3.88
CA GLU A 400 7.12 -9.54 4.61
C GLU A 400 8.33 -9.41 3.66
N PHE A 401 8.33 -10.07 2.51
CA PHE A 401 9.37 -9.83 1.51
C PHE A 401 9.33 -8.41 0.96
N LEU A 402 8.14 -7.90 0.69
CA LEU A 402 7.96 -6.55 0.15
C LEU A 402 8.19 -5.45 1.20
N GLU A 403 8.17 -5.77 2.48
CA GLU A 403 8.47 -4.86 3.59
C GLU A 403 9.97 -4.72 3.87
N MET A 404 10.83 -5.52 3.22
CA MET A 404 12.28 -5.40 3.39
C MET A 404 12.79 -4.03 2.92
N ASP A 405 13.70 -3.45 3.71
CA ASP A 405 14.42 -2.21 3.38
C ASP A 405 15.66 -2.53 2.51
N SER A 406 15.41 -2.95 1.28
CA SER A 406 16.48 -3.27 0.32
C SER A 406 15.95 -3.32 -1.11
N ASN A 407 16.84 -3.17 -2.07
CA ASN A 407 16.52 -3.39 -3.47
C ASN A 407 16.20 -4.87 -3.71
N LEU A 408 14.93 -5.15 -3.94
CA LEU A 408 14.41 -6.49 -4.14
C LEU A 408 13.39 -6.51 -5.27
N MET A 409 13.54 -7.44 -6.20
CA MET A 409 12.52 -7.73 -7.19
C MET A 409 12.02 -9.17 -7.02
N VAL A 410 10.73 -9.34 -6.75
CA VAL A 410 10.06 -10.63 -6.63
C VAL A 410 9.24 -10.88 -7.88
N ASN A 411 9.46 -12.02 -8.55
CA ASN A 411 8.77 -12.37 -9.79
C ASN A 411 8.13 -13.75 -9.68
N PHE A 412 6.84 -13.81 -9.94
CA PHE A 412 6.11 -15.07 -10.07
C PHE A 412 5.77 -15.30 -11.55
N HIS A 413 6.39 -16.31 -12.16
CA HIS A 413 5.95 -16.81 -13.46
C HIS A 413 4.90 -17.88 -13.25
N ILE A 414 3.73 -17.67 -13.81
CA ILE A 414 2.57 -18.52 -13.60
C ILE A 414 2.05 -18.96 -14.97
N GLN A 415 1.92 -20.26 -15.16
CA GLN A 415 1.38 -20.86 -16.38
C GLN A 415 0.31 -21.87 -16.02
N SER A 416 -0.91 -21.70 -16.50
CA SER A 416 -1.99 -22.64 -16.29
C SER A 416 -1.73 -23.94 -17.07
N ILE A 417 -2.08 -25.06 -16.48
CA ILE A 417 -2.10 -26.37 -17.16
C ILE A 417 -3.51 -26.62 -17.65
N ASP A 418 -3.63 -27.09 -18.90
CA ASP A 418 -4.93 -27.54 -19.43
C ASP A 418 -5.62 -28.51 -18.46
N GLN A 419 -6.89 -28.23 -18.12
CA GLN A 419 -7.63 -28.96 -17.07
C GLN A 419 -7.69 -30.46 -17.31
N MET A 420 -7.88 -30.87 -18.57
CA MET A 420 -7.94 -32.30 -18.92
C MET A 420 -6.57 -32.96 -18.75
N LYS A 421 -5.48 -32.24 -19.08
CA LYS A 421 -4.11 -32.74 -18.87
C LYS A 421 -3.78 -32.82 -17.39
N ALA A 422 -4.17 -31.83 -16.58
CA ALA A 422 -3.99 -31.82 -15.12
C ALA A 422 -4.71 -33.02 -14.47
N ILE A 423 -6.00 -33.22 -14.76
CA ILE A 423 -6.77 -34.36 -14.25
C ILE A 423 -6.14 -35.70 -14.66
N LYS A 424 -5.71 -35.85 -15.90
CA LYS A 424 -5.06 -37.06 -16.40
C LYS A 424 -3.72 -37.32 -15.65
N LEU A 425 -2.95 -36.28 -15.41
CA LEU A 425 -1.66 -36.38 -14.68
C LEU A 425 -1.90 -36.82 -13.23
N VAL A 426 -2.85 -36.21 -12.53
CA VAL A 426 -3.19 -36.59 -11.15
C VAL A 426 -3.78 -37.99 -11.07
N LYS A 427 -4.68 -38.37 -11.97
CA LYS A 427 -5.20 -39.76 -12.08
C LYS A 427 -4.07 -40.75 -12.27
N SER A 428 -3.09 -40.46 -13.12
CA SER A 428 -1.92 -41.34 -13.29
C SER A 428 -1.12 -41.49 -11.98
N LYS A 429 -0.93 -40.39 -11.24
CA LYS A 429 -0.21 -40.44 -9.95
C LYS A 429 -1.01 -41.20 -8.87
N VAL A 430 -2.33 -41.02 -8.79
CA VAL A 430 -3.17 -41.80 -7.89
C VAL A 430 -3.05 -43.29 -8.21
N THR A 431 -3.05 -43.68 -9.51
CA THR A 431 -2.87 -45.04 -9.95
C THR A 431 -1.51 -45.61 -9.55
N ASP A 432 -0.43 -44.82 -9.75
CA ASP A 432 0.94 -45.21 -9.37
C ASP A 432 1.05 -45.43 -7.85
N ILE A 433 0.46 -44.55 -7.03
CA ILE A 433 0.42 -44.69 -5.57
C ILE A 433 -0.36 -45.91 -5.14
N ASN A 434 -1.52 -46.15 -5.74
CA ASN A 434 -2.32 -47.36 -5.46
C ASN A 434 -1.54 -48.65 -5.84
N ARG A 435 -0.78 -48.59 -6.94
CA ARG A 435 0.12 -49.71 -7.34
C ARG A 435 1.23 -49.93 -6.29
N MET A 436 1.85 -48.86 -5.82
CA MET A 436 2.85 -48.92 -4.75
C MET A 436 2.25 -49.51 -3.46
N LYS A 437 1.03 -49.10 -3.06
CA LYS A 437 0.33 -49.67 -1.93
C LYS A 437 0.14 -51.17 -2.06
N ILE A 438 -0.32 -51.63 -3.22
CA ILE A 438 -0.52 -53.07 -3.52
C ILE A 438 0.82 -53.82 -3.47
N GLU A 439 1.92 -53.22 -3.94
CA GLU A 439 3.26 -53.82 -3.89
C GLU A 439 3.76 -53.95 -2.45
N GLU A 440 3.54 -52.92 -1.61
CA GLU A 440 3.93 -52.99 -0.18
C GLU A 440 3.05 -53.97 0.60
N GLN A 441 1.72 -54.02 0.35
CA GLN A 441 0.84 -55.03 0.91
C GLN A 441 1.32 -56.45 0.57
N LYS A 442 1.68 -56.73 -0.68
CA LYS A 442 2.27 -57.99 -1.11
C LYS A 442 3.59 -58.32 -0.41
N LYS A 443 4.43 -57.29 -0.12
CA LYS A 443 5.70 -57.49 0.62
C LYS A 443 5.37 -57.80 2.09
N ALA A 444 4.41 -57.11 2.73
CA ALA A 444 4.02 -57.38 4.11
C ALA A 444 3.51 -58.82 4.28
N VAL A 445 2.61 -59.28 3.43
CA VAL A 445 2.09 -60.67 3.43
C VAL A 445 3.22 -61.69 3.24
N ARG A 446 4.17 -61.48 2.32
CA ARG A 446 5.35 -62.35 2.10
C ARG A 446 6.29 -62.37 3.31
N ALA A 447 6.31 -61.33 4.12
CA ALA A 447 7.11 -61.19 5.33
C ALA A 447 6.36 -61.70 6.58
N GLY A 448 5.12 -62.20 6.45
CA GLY A 448 4.31 -62.72 7.56
C GLY A 448 3.62 -61.62 8.39
N TYR A 449 3.54 -60.38 7.88
CA TYR A 449 2.83 -59.29 8.50
C TYR A 449 1.40 -59.15 7.94
N ASP A 450 0.53 -58.43 8.67
CA ASP A 450 -0.83 -58.09 8.25
C ASP A 450 -0.83 -57.22 6.98
N MET A 451 -1.85 -57.42 6.14
CA MET A 451 -2.07 -56.64 4.90
C MET A 451 -2.28 -55.15 5.16
N ASP A 452 -2.73 -54.79 6.38
CA ASP A 452 -3.03 -53.41 6.76
C ASP A 452 -1.78 -52.61 7.17
N ILE A 453 -0.64 -53.25 7.31
CA ILE A 453 0.62 -52.54 7.57
C ILE A 453 1.17 -51.94 6.27
N ILE A 454 0.68 -50.77 5.94
CA ILE A 454 1.13 -49.91 4.83
C ILE A 454 1.97 -48.77 5.44
N PRO A 455 3.11 -48.39 4.84
CA PRO A 455 3.83 -47.19 5.27
C PRO A 455 2.88 -46.00 5.33
N SER A 456 2.90 -45.25 6.46
CA SER A 456 2.06 -44.08 6.72
C SER A 456 2.07 -43.08 5.56
N ASP A 457 3.24 -42.85 4.99
CA ASP A 457 3.48 -41.91 3.89
C ASP A 457 2.65 -42.24 2.65
N LEU A 458 2.56 -43.55 2.27
CA LEU A 458 1.76 -43.94 1.12
C LEU A 458 0.24 -43.80 1.36
N ASN A 459 -0.19 -43.87 2.63
CA ASN A 459 -1.60 -43.60 2.97
C ASN A 459 -1.90 -42.11 2.87
N THR A 460 -1.04 -41.26 3.45
CA THR A 460 -1.15 -39.79 3.43
C THR A 460 -1.12 -39.27 1.98
N TYR A 461 -0.07 -39.60 1.23
CA TYR A 461 0.03 -39.17 -0.19
C TYR A 461 -1.10 -39.68 -1.07
N GLY A 462 -1.60 -40.89 -0.79
CA GLY A 462 -2.75 -41.44 -1.51
C GLY A 462 -4.06 -40.70 -1.20
N GLY A 463 -4.25 -40.28 0.05
CA GLY A 463 -5.36 -39.44 0.49
C GLY A 463 -5.30 -38.04 -0.13
N GLU A 464 -4.16 -37.37 -0.05
CA GLU A 464 -3.92 -36.05 -0.63
C GLU A 464 -4.11 -36.05 -2.16
N ALA A 465 -3.55 -37.04 -2.87
CA ALA A 465 -3.72 -37.13 -4.31
C ALA A 465 -5.18 -37.37 -4.74
N LYS A 466 -5.97 -38.07 -3.93
CA LYS A 466 -7.42 -38.22 -4.18
C LYS A 466 -8.18 -36.92 -3.94
N ARG A 467 -7.89 -36.19 -2.82
CA ARG A 467 -8.47 -34.87 -2.54
C ARG A 467 -8.17 -33.91 -3.66
N LEU A 468 -6.90 -33.83 -4.08
CA LEU A 468 -6.51 -32.99 -5.21
C LEU A 468 -7.27 -33.33 -6.49
N LEU A 469 -7.54 -34.62 -6.74
CA LEU A 469 -8.33 -35.04 -7.89
C LEU A 469 -9.79 -34.59 -7.78
N GLU A 470 -10.38 -34.68 -6.59
CA GLU A 470 -11.74 -34.23 -6.29
C GLU A 470 -11.83 -32.71 -6.44
N ASP A 471 -10.86 -31.95 -5.91
CA ASP A 471 -10.81 -30.49 -6.01
C ASP A 471 -10.73 -30.03 -7.48
N LEU A 472 -9.89 -30.68 -8.30
CA LEU A 472 -9.80 -30.41 -9.73
C LEU A 472 -11.05 -30.81 -10.53
N GLN A 473 -11.89 -31.72 -10.05
CA GLN A 473 -13.09 -32.19 -10.74
C GLN A 473 -14.38 -31.50 -10.29
N SER A 474 -14.45 -31.05 -9.01
CA SER A 474 -15.71 -30.61 -8.38
C SER A 474 -15.66 -29.15 -7.87
N ARG A 475 -14.45 -28.59 -7.62
CA ARG A 475 -14.29 -27.26 -7.06
C ARG A 475 -13.54 -26.40 -8.04
N ASN A 476 -13.98 -25.58 -8.77
CA ASN A 476 -13.33 -24.61 -9.70
C ASN A 476 -11.78 -24.42 -9.55
N GLU A 477 -11.08 -25.47 -9.07
CA GLU A 477 -9.62 -25.50 -8.91
C GLU A 477 -8.94 -25.81 -10.23
N ARG A 478 -7.91 -25.06 -10.58
CA ARG A 478 -7.01 -25.31 -11.69
C ARG A 478 -5.62 -25.65 -11.20
N MET A 479 -4.78 -26.16 -12.06
CA MET A 479 -3.38 -26.43 -11.75
C MET A 479 -2.47 -25.47 -12.51
N PHE A 480 -1.55 -24.85 -11.79
CA PHE A 480 -0.56 -23.90 -12.30
C PHE A 480 0.86 -24.43 -12.11
N LEU A 481 1.73 -24.09 -13.04
CA LEU A 481 3.18 -24.21 -12.90
C LEU A 481 3.73 -22.86 -12.48
N VAL A 482 4.27 -22.79 -11.27
CA VAL A 482 4.75 -21.55 -10.67
C VAL A 482 6.26 -21.60 -10.49
N THR A 483 6.92 -20.50 -10.88
CA THR A 483 8.34 -20.25 -10.58
C THR A 483 8.42 -18.91 -9.86
N ALA A 484 8.89 -18.89 -8.62
CA ALA A 484 9.10 -17.67 -7.86
C ALA A 484 10.60 -17.33 -7.83
N LEU A 485 10.97 -16.18 -8.40
CA LEU A 485 12.35 -15.69 -8.50
C LEU A 485 12.51 -14.43 -7.65
N PHE A 486 13.65 -14.33 -6.99
CA PHE A 486 14.03 -13.20 -6.14
C PHE A 486 15.36 -12.64 -6.64
N LEU A 487 15.33 -11.43 -7.15
CA LEU A 487 16.53 -10.69 -7.54
C LEU A 487 16.85 -9.70 -6.41
N ASN A 488 18.00 -9.91 -5.79
CA ASN A 488 18.59 -9.00 -4.82
C ASN A 488 19.77 -8.28 -5.47
N THR A 489 19.90 -6.99 -5.24
CA THR A 489 20.97 -6.13 -5.76
C THR A 489 21.54 -5.28 -4.63
N ALA A 490 22.84 -4.97 -4.73
CA ALA A 490 23.56 -4.11 -3.79
C ALA A 490 24.81 -3.51 -4.46
N GLU A 491 25.39 -2.49 -3.86
CA GLU A 491 26.61 -1.84 -4.34
C GLU A 491 27.85 -2.69 -4.02
N THR A 492 27.84 -3.36 -2.88
CA THR A 492 28.96 -4.19 -2.43
C THR A 492 28.58 -5.66 -2.30
N LYS A 493 29.57 -6.53 -2.44
CA LYS A 493 29.35 -7.98 -2.29
C LYS A 493 28.94 -8.36 -0.86
N GLN A 494 29.45 -7.67 0.14
CA GLN A 494 29.12 -7.96 1.53
C GLN A 494 27.67 -7.59 1.84
N GLU A 495 27.22 -6.46 1.35
CA GLU A 495 25.84 -6.02 1.45
C GLU A 495 24.88 -6.98 0.72
N LEU A 496 25.23 -7.40 -0.50
CA LEU A 496 24.45 -8.40 -1.23
C LEU A 496 24.30 -9.70 -0.44
N GLU A 497 25.37 -10.19 0.19
CA GLU A 497 25.30 -11.40 1.03
C GLU A 497 24.39 -11.19 2.24
N ASN A 498 24.42 -10.00 2.86
CA ASN A 498 23.54 -9.64 3.97
C ASN A 498 22.08 -9.62 3.55
N VAL A 499 21.76 -8.95 2.42
CA VAL A 499 20.39 -8.87 1.90
C VAL A 499 19.85 -10.25 1.52
N VAL A 500 20.66 -11.07 0.83
CA VAL A 500 20.28 -12.45 0.49
C VAL A 500 20.06 -13.29 1.74
N PHE A 501 20.87 -13.11 2.78
CA PHE A 501 20.70 -13.81 4.06
C PHE A 501 19.40 -13.40 4.75
N GLN A 502 19.07 -12.10 4.78
CA GLN A 502 17.82 -11.60 5.33
C GLN A 502 16.60 -12.16 4.56
N THR A 503 16.65 -12.10 3.23
CA THR A 503 15.60 -12.66 2.36
C THR A 503 15.42 -14.16 2.60
N ALA A 504 16.51 -14.91 2.77
CA ALA A 504 16.47 -16.34 3.10
C ALA A 504 15.90 -16.60 4.51
N GLY A 505 16.15 -15.70 5.47
CA GLY A 505 15.59 -15.75 6.82
C GLY A 505 14.07 -15.64 6.83
N ILE A 506 13.51 -14.72 6.02
CA ILE A 506 12.06 -14.62 5.85
C ILE A 506 11.49 -15.90 5.24
N ALA A 507 12.10 -16.45 4.18
CA ALA A 507 11.65 -17.71 3.60
C ALA A 507 11.64 -18.85 4.63
N GLN A 508 12.68 -18.94 5.47
CA GLN A 508 12.79 -19.97 6.49
C GLN A 508 11.71 -19.84 7.58
N LYS A 509 11.31 -18.62 7.96
CA LYS A 509 10.21 -18.39 8.90
C LYS A 509 8.91 -19.05 8.45
N TYR A 510 8.68 -19.16 7.13
CA TYR A 510 7.51 -19.80 6.52
C TYR A 510 7.77 -21.22 6.01
N ASN A 511 8.76 -21.92 6.57
CA ASN A 511 9.17 -23.26 6.13
C ASN A 511 9.40 -23.36 4.61
N CYS A 512 9.99 -22.32 4.03
CA CYS A 512 10.44 -22.25 2.65
C CYS A 512 11.97 -22.11 2.63
N ALA A 513 12.60 -22.43 1.52
CA ALA A 513 14.02 -22.22 1.32
C ALA A 513 14.26 -21.34 0.09
N LEU A 514 15.02 -20.28 0.26
CA LEU A 514 15.49 -19.48 -0.85
C LEU A 514 16.83 -20.04 -1.32
N LYS A 515 16.89 -20.50 -2.56
CA LYS A 515 18.11 -21.11 -3.14
C LYS A 515 18.61 -20.30 -4.32
N ARG A 516 19.90 -19.94 -4.32
CA ARG A 516 20.50 -19.24 -5.46
C ARG A 516 20.46 -20.13 -6.72
N LEU A 517 20.33 -19.51 -7.87
CA LEU A 517 20.42 -20.14 -9.18
C LEU A 517 21.89 -20.33 -9.54
N ASP A 518 22.52 -21.39 -9.00
CA ASP A 518 23.93 -21.71 -9.28
C ASP A 518 24.13 -21.95 -10.78
N TYR A 519 25.05 -21.20 -11.41
CA TYR A 519 25.38 -21.23 -12.84
C TYR A 519 24.22 -20.90 -13.81
N GLN A 520 23.11 -20.32 -13.30
CA GLN A 520 21.96 -19.88 -14.08
C GLN A 520 21.58 -18.41 -13.76
N GLN A 521 22.54 -17.61 -13.32
CA GLN A 521 22.29 -16.23 -12.90
C GLN A 521 21.85 -15.35 -14.09
N GLU A 522 22.41 -15.56 -15.28
CA GLU A 522 22.00 -14.87 -16.51
C GLU A 522 20.53 -15.19 -16.86
N GLN A 523 20.17 -16.48 -16.88
CA GLN A 523 18.79 -16.89 -17.13
C GLN A 523 17.84 -16.38 -16.06
N GLY A 524 18.28 -16.36 -14.81
CA GLY A 524 17.54 -15.80 -13.69
C GLY A 524 17.26 -14.31 -13.88
N LEU A 525 18.30 -13.50 -14.11
CA LEU A 525 18.17 -12.06 -14.33
C LEU A 525 17.24 -11.75 -15.49
N MET A 526 17.42 -12.41 -16.64
CA MET A 526 16.59 -12.18 -17.83
C MET A 526 15.14 -12.63 -17.64
N SER A 527 14.90 -13.61 -16.75
CA SER A 527 13.54 -14.01 -16.36
C SER A 527 12.90 -13.02 -15.37
N CYS A 528 13.66 -12.19 -14.66
CA CYS A 528 13.11 -11.17 -13.79
C CYS A 528 12.58 -9.96 -14.55
N LEU A 529 12.95 -9.75 -15.79
CA LEU A 529 12.43 -8.66 -16.63
C LEU A 529 10.93 -8.83 -16.91
N PRO A 530 10.14 -7.74 -17.00
CA PRO A 530 8.70 -7.81 -17.25
C PRO A 530 8.39 -8.16 -18.72
N LEU A 531 8.75 -9.38 -19.13
CA LEU A 531 8.60 -9.90 -20.48
C LEU A 531 7.65 -11.11 -20.60
N ALA A 532 7.15 -11.62 -19.47
CA ALA A 532 6.38 -12.88 -19.36
C ALA A 532 7.15 -14.12 -19.87
N MET A 533 8.49 -14.06 -19.86
CA MET A 533 9.37 -15.10 -20.35
C MET A 533 10.17 -15.72 -19.20
N ASN A 534 10.03 -17.03 -18.99
CA ASN A 534 10.76 -17.78 -17.98
C ASN A 534 11.80 -18.67 -18.63
N LEU A 535 13.08 -18.35 -18.43
CA LEU A 535 14.23 -19.15 -18.89
C LEU A 535 14.69 -20.18 -17.86
N VAL A 536 14.15 -20.13 -16.62
CA VAL A 536 14.51 -21.04 -15.54
C VAL A 536 13.63 -22.29 -15.59
N PRO A 537 14.19 -23.50 -15.67
CA PRO A 537 13.41 -24.74 -15.81
C PRO A 537 12.73 -25.21 -14.53
N ILE A 538 12.94 -24.52 -13.40
CA ILE A 538 12.38 -24.89 -12.09
C ILE A 538 10.92 -24.44 -12.02
N LYS A 539 9.99 -25.40 -11.91
CA LYS A 539 8.55 -25.14 -11.82
C LYS A 539 7.95 -25.97 -10.69
N ARG A 540 7.11 -25.36 -9.88
CA ARG A 540 6.29 -26.02 -8.85
C ARG A 540 4.86 -26.08 -9.31
N ALA A 541 4.23 -27.25 -9.25
CA ALA A 541 2.79 -27.38 -9.50
C ALA A 541 2.03 -26.98 -8.23
N LEU A 542 1.09 -26.04 -8.37
CA LEU A 542 0.21 -25.53 -7.31
C LEU A 542 -1.23 -25.50 -7.83
N THR A 543 -2.22 -25.61 -6.94
CA THR A 543 -3.65 -25.39 -7.27
C THR A 543 -3.94 -23.88 -7.30
N THR A 544 -5.17 -23.51 -7.72
CA THR A 544 -5.62 -22.11 -7.69
C THR A 544 -5.47 -21.51 -6.31
N THR A 545 -6.07 -22.15 -5.29
CA THR A 545 -6.02 -21.66 -3.91
C THR A 545 -4.58 -21.55 -3.39
N SER A 546 -3.73 -22.58 -3.67
CA SER A 546 -2.31 -22.54 -3.27
C SER A 546 -1.50 -21.46 -4.00
N THR A 547 -1.87 -21.11 -5.24
CA THR A 547 -1.22 -20.02 -5.98
C THR A 547 -1.72 -18.67 -5.50
N ALA A 548 -3.02 -18.57 -5.20
CA ALA A 548 -3.66 -17.36 -4.72
C ALA A 548 -3.17 -16.90 -3.34
N ILE A 549 -2.51 -17.78 -2.56
CA ILE A 549 -1.93 -17.42 -1.26
C ILE A 549 -0.85 -16.34 -1.37
N PHE A 550 -0.21 -16.21 -2.54
CA PHE A 550 0.67 -15.09 -2.87
C PHE A 550 -0.17 -13.86 -3.24
N VAL A 551 -0.99 -13.40 -2.28
CA VAL A 551 -1.85 -12.22 -2.45
C VAL A 551 -0.99 -11.02 -2.78
N PRO A 552 -1.22 -10.34 -3.93
CA PRO A 552 -0.39 -9.23 -4.36
C PRO A 552 -0.69 -7.92 -3.64
N PHE A 553 -1.67 -7.94 -2.74
CA PHE A 553 -2.14 -6.75 -2.04
C PHE A 553 -1.60 -6.72 -0.61
N THR A 554 -1.03 -5.59 -0.22
CA THR A 554 -0.43 -5.40 1.10
C THR A 554 -1.08 -4.21 1.82
N THR A 555 -0.52 -3.02 1.65
CA THR A 555 -0.95 -1.78 2.27
C THR A 555 -1.07 -0.70 1.22
N GLN A 556 -2.13 0.08 1.32
CA GLN A 556 -2.29 1.25 0.46
C GLN A 556 -1.28 2.32 0.80
N GLU A 557 -0.73 2.95 -0.22
CA GLU A 557 0.10 4.14 -0.14
C GLU A 557 -0.70 5.35 -0.64
N LEU A 558 -0.48 6.48 -0.02
CA LEU A 558 -1.10 7.74 -0.41
C LEU A 558 0.00 8.80 -0.59
N PHE A 559 0.56 8.83 -1.79
CA PHE A 559 1.59 9.78 -2.16
C PHE A 559 1.20 10.47 -3.47
N MET A 560 0.72 11.70 -3.34
CA MET A 560 0.26 12.52 -4.46
C MET A 560 1.18 13.71 -4.66
N GLY A 561 1.41 14.10 -5.90
CA GLY A 561 2.11 15.32 -6.25
C GLY A 561 1.18 16.54 -6.37
N GLY A 562 1.75 17.70 -6.65
CA GLY A 562 1.04 18.97 -6.81
C GLY A 562 0.75 19.65 -5.49
N GLU A 563 -0.47 20.17 -5.29
CA GLU A 563 -0.88 20.87 -4.06
C GLU A 563 -1.23 19.92 -2.90
N SER A 564 -0.47 18.81 -2.78
CA SER A 564 -0.69 17.81 -1.73
C SER A 564 -0.17 18.27 -0.39
N ILE A 565 -0.93 17.96 0.66
CA ILE A 565 -0.61 18.27 2.05
C ILE A 565 -0.05 17.02 2.73
N TYR A 566 0.96 17.21 3.58
CA TYR A 566 1.55 16.16 4.40
C TYR A 566 0.68 15.85 5.62
N TYR A 567 0.35 14.57 5.82
CA TYR A 567 -0.48 14.09 6.94
C TYR A 567 0.25 13.16 7.91
N GLY A 568 1.52 12.84 7.68
CA GLY A 568 2.32 11.97 8.53
C GLY A 568 3.01 10.86 7.73
N LEU A 569 3.53 9.87 8.44
CA LEU A 569 4.09 8.65 7.88
C LEU A 569 3.07 7.51 7.98
N ASN A 570 2.97 6.68 6.95
CA ASN A 570 2.21 5.44 7.02
C ASN A 570 2.80 4.54 8.13
N ALA A 571 1.99 4.14 9.11
CA ALA A 571 2.48 3.37 10.25
C ALA A 571 2.99 1.96 9.88
N LEU A 572 2.65 1.45 8.69
CA LEU A 572 3.06 0.15 8.19
C LEU A 572 4.31 0.24 7.31
N SER A 573 4.33 1.15 6.34
CA SER A 573 5.43 1.27 5.37
C SER A 573 6.46 2.33 5.72
N ASN A 574 6.15 3.21 6.67
CA ASN A 574 6.90 4.43 7.01
C ASN A 574 7.07 5.42 5.83
N ASN A 575 6.33 5.27 4.74
CA ASN A 575 6.32 6.23 3.63
C ASN A 575 5.51 7.47 3.98
N LEU A 576 5.83 8.60 3.33
CA LEU A 576 5.09 9.86 3.50
C LEU A 576 3.63 9.70 3.04
N ILE A 577 2.70 10.21 3.82
CA ILE A 577 1.31 10.38 3.43
C ILE A 577 1.14 11.80 2.91
N MET A 578 1.01 11.92 1.59
CA MET A 578 0.80 13.19 0.89
C MET A 578 -0.52 13.12 0.13
N ALA A 579 -1.47 13.98 0.44
CA ALA A 579 -2.79 13.95 -0.17
C ALA A 579 -3.33 15.34 -0.52
N ASP A 580 -4.03 15.41 -1.65
CA ASP A 580 -4.75 16.61 -2.10
C ASP A 580 -6.25 16.37 -1.97
N ARG A 581 -6.87 16.99 -0.99
CA ARG A 581 -8.32 16.85 -0.73
C ARG A 581 -9.21 17.37 -1.87
N LYS A 582 -8.71 18.27 -2.71
CA LYS A 582 -9.44 18.80 -3.89
C LYS A 582 -9.73 17.70 -4.92
N LYS A 583 -8.96 16.59 -4.91
CA LYS A 583 -9.17 15.44 -5.80
C LYS A 583 -10.27 14.48 -5.33
N LEU A 584 -10.75 14.64 -4.10
CA LEU A 584 -11.86 13.84 -3.57
C LEU A 584 -13.19 14.29 -4.19
N LYS A 585 -14.15 13.37 -4.24
CA LYS A 585 -15.53 13.70 -4.64
C LYS A 585 -16.18 14.66 -3.65
N ASN A 586 -15.94 14.44 -2.36
CA ASN A 586 -16.38 15.28 -1.25
C ASN A 586 -15.15 15.72 -0.45
N PRO A 587 -14.56 16.89 -0.73
CA PRO A 587 -13.34 17.36 -0.06
C PRO A 587 -13.55 17.72 1.42
N ASN A 588 -14.79 17.69 1.89
CA ASN A 588 -15.15 17.97 3.27
C ASN A 588 -14.45 17.00 4.22
N GLY A 589 -14.11 17.45 5.41
CA GLY A 589 -13.34 16.66 6.35
C GLY A 589 -13.77 16.75 7.80
N LEU A 590 -13.35 15.75 8.57
CA LEU A 590 -13.53 15.66 10.01
C LEU A 590 -12.20 15.34 10.70
N ILE A 591 -11.92 16.00 11.82
CA ILE A 591 -10.82 15.66 12.73
C ILE A 591 -11.41 15.21 14.05
N LEU A 592 -11.28 13.92 14.35
CA LEU A 592 -11.94 13.26 15.48
C LEU A 592 -10.89 12.77 16.50
N GLY A 593 -11.13 12.98 17.78
CA GLY A 593 -10.23 12.46 18.82
C GLY A 593 -10.59 12.93 20.23
N THR A 594 -10.17 12.18 21.21
CA THR A 594 -10.31 12.54 22.64
C THR A 594 -9.51 13.81 22.98
N PRO A 595 -9.83 14.49 24.09
CA PRO A 595 -8.97 15.56 24.62
C PRO A 595 -7.53 15.09 24.78
N GLY A 596 -6.55 15.90 24.39
CA GLY A 596 -5.13 15.56 24.46
C GLY A 596 -4.61 14.60 23.37
N ALA A 597 -5.45 14.15 22.40
CA ALA A 597 -5.03 13.30 21.30
C ALA A 597 -4.26 14.04 20.17
N GLY A 598 -4.17 15.39 20.25
CA GLY A 598 -3.45 16.21 19.25
C GLY A 598 -4.34 16.80 18.14
N LYS A 599 -5.66 16.89 18.31
CA LYS A 599 -6.59 17.46 17.31
C LYS A 599 -6.22 18.87 16.83
N SER A 600 -6.07 19.80 17.79
CA SER A 600 -5.76 21.20 17.48
C SER A 600 -4.38 21.32 16.80
N PHE A 601 -3.42 20.47 17.18
CA PHE A 601 -2.11 20.39 16.51
C PHE A 601 -2.26 19.89 15.07
N ALA A 602 -3.02 18.83 14.83
CA ALA A 602 -3.27 18.30 13.50
C ALA A 602 -3.98 19.31 12.58
N ALA A 603 -4.98 20.05 13.12
CA ALA A 603 -5.64 21.13 12.38
C ALA A 603 -4.68 22.26 12.04
N LYS A 604 -3.91 22.75 13.02
CA LYS A 604 -2.91 23.81 12.80
C LYS A 604 -1.85 23.40 11.80
N ARG A 605 -1.43 22.13 11.80
CA ARG A 605 -0.51 21.56 10.82
C ARG A 605 -1.11 21.59 9.41
N GLU A 606 -2.35 21.14 9.24
CA GLU A 606 -3.02 21.19 7.94
C GLU A 606 -3.19 22.63 7.44
N ILE A 607 -3.55 23.56 8.33
CA ILE A 607 -3.64 25.00 8.05
C ILE A 607 -2.28 25.55 7.58
N THR A 608 -1.21 25.27 8.34
CA THR A 608 0.15 25.71 8.01
C THR A 608 0.61 25.16 6.65
N ASN A 609 0.42 23.86 6.43
CA ASN A 609 0.80 23.21 5.19
C ASN A 609 -0.01 23.76 4.00
N ALA A 610 -1.33 23.98 4.19
CA ALA A 610 -2.19 24.57 3.17
C ALA A 610 -1.74 25.99 2.80
N PHE A 611 -1.36 26.80 3.79
CA PHE A 611 -0.83 28.15 3.56
C PHE A 611 0.50 28.12 2.78
N ILE A 612 1.40 27.23 3.13
CA ILE A 612 2.73 27.12 2.51
C ILE A 612 2.63 26.58 1.07
N VAL A 613 1.80 25.57 0.84
CA VAL A 613 1.77 24.79 -0.41
C VAL A 613 0.75 25.30 -1.42
N THR A 614 -0.38 25.85 -0.96
CA THR A 614 -1.50 26.27 -1.82
C THR A 614 -1.69 27.77 -1.83
N LYS A 615 -2.62 28.27 -2.65
CA LYS A 615 -3.10 29.66 -2.66
C LYS A 615 -4.53 29.81 -2.09
N ASP A 616 -5.04 28.78 -1.44
CA ASP A 616 -6.39 28.75 -0.88
C ASP A 616 -6.56 29.81 0.20
N ASP A 617 -7.77 30.35 0.36
CA ASP A 617 -8.15 31.10 1.55
C ASP A 617 -8.35 30.16 2.73
N ILE A 618 -7.98 30.59 3.91
CA ILE A 618 -8.04 29.81 5.14
C ILE A 618 -8.82 30.59 6.18
N ILE A 619 -9.94 30.04 6.62
CA ILE A 619 -10.80 30.64 7.62
C ILE A 619 -10.98 29.68 8.78
N VAL A 620 -10.87 30.19 10.01
CA VAL A 620 -11.04 29.40 11.24
C VAL A 620 -12.10 30.03 12.12
N CYS A 621 -13.04 29.23 12.62
CA CYS A 621 -13.92 29.56 13.73
C CYS A 621 -13.30 28.97 15.01
N ASP A 622 -12.86 29.84 15.91
CA ASP A 622 -12.05 29.51 17.10
C ASP A 622 -12.84 29.84 18.40
N PRO A 623 -13.59 28.89 18.94
CA PRO A 623 -14.31 29.08 20.19
C PRO A 623 -13.45 28.98 21.45
N GLU A 624 -12.21 28.53 21.35
CA GLU A 624 -11.30 28.34 22.48
C GLU A 624 -10.09 29.30 22.49
N GLY A 625 -9.89 30.09 21.43
CA GLY A 625 -8.83 31.08 21.32
C GLY A 625 -7.43 30.48 21.16
N GLU A 626 -7.32 29.34 20.47
CA GLU A 626 -6.07 28.61 20.31
C GLU A 626 -5.28 28.96 19.06
N TYR A 627 -5.90 29.56 18.04
CA TYR A 627 -5.31 29.78 16.72
C TYR A 627 -4.65 31.17 16.56
N TYR A 628 -4.88 32.10 17.46
CA TYR A 628 -4.33 33.46 17.43
C TYR A 628 -2.82 33.51 17.11
N PRO A 629 -1.93 32.74 17.80
CA PRO A 629 -0.49 32.87 17.55
C PRO A 629 -0.07 32.42 16.15
N LEU A 630 -0.75 31.39 15.61
CA LEU A 630 -0.50 30.89 14.27
C LEU A 630 -0.87 31.93 13.21
N PHE A 631 -2.08 32.52 13.34
CA PHE A 631 -2.57 33.51 12.39
C PHE A 631 -1.72 34.79 12.43
N ARG A 632 -1.30 35.22 13.61
CA ARG A 632 -0.41 36.36 13.75
C ARG A 632 0.95 36.14 13.06
N ALA A 633 1.52 34.96 13.20
CA ALA A 633 2.79 34.62 12.57
C ALA A 633 2.74 34.60 11.03
N PHE A 634 1.57 34.33 10.47
CA PHE A 634 1.34 34.34 9.02
C PHE A 634 0.69 35.65 8.53
N HIS A 635 0.72 36.71 9.31
CA HIS A 635 0.10 38.02 9.02
C HIS A 635 -1.39 37.89 8.65
N GLY A 636 -2.04 36.86 9.23
CA GLY A 636 -3.46 36.68 9.12
C GLY A 636 -4.24 37.65 9.99
N GLN A 637 -5.49 37.88 9.63
CA GLN A 637 -6.40 38.70 10.38
C GLN A 637 -7.08 37.87 11.50
N VAL A 638 -7.08 38.40 12.72
CA VAL A 638 -7.81 37.81 13.83
C VAL A 638 -8.92 38.79 14.22
N ILE A 639 -10.15 38.36 14.10
CA ILE A 639 -11.38 39.14 14.41
C ILE A 639 -11.89 38.62 15.74
N ARG A 640 -11.84 39.46 16.78
CA ARG A 640 -12.27 39.10 18.12
C ARG A 640 -13.70 39.53 18.35
N ILE A 641 -14.63 38.59 18.40
CA ILE A 641 -16.05 38.85 18.68
C ILE A 641 -16.27 38.64 20.16
N SER A 642 -16.50 39.73 20.88
CA SER A 642 -16.78 39.71 22.32
C SER A 642 -17.66 40.90 22.75
N PRO A 643 -18.29 40.87 23.93
CA PRO A 643 -19.06 42.02 24.45
C PRO A 643 -18.23 43.32 24.63
N THR A 644 -16.93 43.21 24.71
CA THR A 644 -15.99 44.30 24.94
C THR A 644 -15.14 44.66 23.71
N SER A 645 -15.28 43.90 22.61
CA SER A 645 -14.59 44.15 21.36
C SER A 645 -15.21 45.30 20.60
N HIS A 646 -14.38 45.90 19.73
CA HIS A 646 -14.86 46.91 18.73
C HIS A 646 -15.03 46.27 17.33
N ASP A 647 -14.83 44.97 17.20
CA ASP A 647 -15.03 44.22 15.95
C ASP A 647 -16.48 43.72 15.90
N TYR A 648 -17.21 44.17 14.92
CA TYR A 648 -18.64 43.83 14.74
C TYR A 648 -18.88 43.11 13.43
N ILE A 649 -19.74 42.10 13.47
CA ILE A 649 -20.23 41.36 12.32
C ILE A 649 -21.75 41.41 12.33
N ASN A 650 -22.32 41.89 11.24
CA ASN A 650 -23.77 41.96 11.07
C ASN A 650 -24.32 40.60 10.58
N PRO A 651 -25.18 39.93 11.32
CA PRO A 651 -25.83 38.71 10.85
C PRO A 651 -26.78 38.93 9.66
N MET A 652 -27.15 40.20 9.39
CA MET A 652 -28.02 40.57 8.29
C MET A 652 -27.24 40.87 7.00
N ASP A 653 -25.91 40.79 6.96
CA ASP A 653 -25.16 41.03 5.73
C ASP A 653 -25.51 40.01 4.65
N ILE A 654 -25.76 40.47 3.43
CA ILE A 654 -26.08 39.64 2.27
C ILE A 654 -25.18 40.01 1.10
N ASN A 655 -24.69 38.98 0.40
CA ASN A 655 -23.98 39.16 -0.85
C ASN A 655 -24.95 38.95 -2.03
N LEU A 656 -25.00 39.93 -2.93
CA LEU A 656 -25.86 39.87 -4.11
C LEU A 656 -25.17 39.29 -5.35
N ASP A 657 -23.82 39.09 -5.31
CA ASP A 657 -23.02 38.58 -6.42
C ASP A 657 -23.04 37.04 -6.47
N TYR A 658 -24.23 36.45 -6.51
CA TYR A 658 -24.42 35.03 -6.74
C TYR A 658 -24.37 34.73 -8.24
N ALA A 659 -23.50 33.81 -8.63
CA ALA A 659 -23.32 33.43 -10.04
C ALA A 659 -24.33 32.38 -10.54
N ASP A 660 -25.19 31.83 -9.69
CA ASP A 660 -26.14 30.75 -10.00
C ASP A 660 -27.60 31.14 -9.78
N ASP A 661 -28.51 30.25 -10.20
CA ASP A 661 -29.96 30.39 -10.12
C ASP A 661 -30.55 30.44 -8.68
N ASP A 662 -29.71 30.37 -7.64
CA ASP A 662 -30.14 30.44 -6.24
C ASP A 662 -30.47 31.90 -5.83
N ASP A 663 -31.66 32.12 -5.27
CA ASP A 663 -32.07 33.42 -4.74
C ASP A 663 -31.32 33.76 -3.45
N PRO A 664 -30.46 34.82 -3.43
CA PRO A 664 -29.67 35.19 -2.24
C PRO A 664 -30.57 35.47 -1.01
N LEU A 665 -31.75 36.04 -1.25
CA LEU A 665 -32.69 36.39 -0.17
C LEU A 665 -33.30 35.13 0.47
N SER A 666 -33.56 34.07 -0.33
CA SER A 666 -34.08 32.82 0.23
C SER A 666 -33.04 32.13 1.12
N LEU A 667 -31.76 32.12 0.72
CA LEU A 667 -30.67 31.59 1.55
C LEU A 667 -30.51 32.40 2.84
N LYS A 668 -30.62 33.71 2.74
CA LYS A 668 -30.55 34.58 3.91
C LYS A 668 -31.73 34.36 4.85
N SER A 669 -32.92 34.13 4.30
CA SER A 669 -34.10 33.77 5.10
C SER A 669 -33.89 32.48 5.89
N ASP A 670 -33.34 31.43 5.26
CA ASP A 670 -33.02 30.15 5.92
C ASP A 670 -32.01 30.34 7.06
N PHE A 671 -30.99 31.19 6.86
CA PHE A 671 -30.05 31.56 7.89
C PHE A 671 -30.73 32.28 9.06
N ILE A 672 -31.57 33.30 8.79
CA ILE A 672 -32.29 34.05 9.83
C ILE A 672 -33.29 33.16 10.58
N LEU A 673 -33.94 32.21 9.90
CA LEU A 673 -34.78 31.21 10.56
C LEU A 673 -33.95 30.39 11.57
N SER A 674 -32.77 29.93 11.19
CA SER A 674 -31.85 29.19 12.08
C SER A 674 -31.38 30.07 13.26
N LEU A 675 -31.10 31.33 13.00
CA LEU A 675 -30.73 32.31 14.02
C LEU A 675 -31.87 32.52 15.04
N CYS A 676 -33.09 32.75 14.56
CA CYS A 676 -34.27 32.93 15.40
C CYS A 676 -34.57 31.67 16.24
N GLU A 677 -34.39 30.50 15.67
CA GLU A 677 -34.58 29.26 16.44
C GLU A 677 -33.60 29.12 17.61
N LEU A 678 -32.32 29.49 17.43
CA LEU A 678 -31.34 29.54 18.51
C LEU A 678 -31.68 30.55 19.59
N VAL A 679 -32.30 31.66 19.19
CA VAL A 679 -32.66 32.78 20.09
C VAL A 679 -33.96 32.52 20.86
N VAL A 680 -34.98 32.04 20.19
CA VAL A 680 -36.30 31.77 20.82
C VAL A 680 -36.23 30.57 21.73
N GLY A 681 -35.47 29.58 21.33
CA GLY A 681 -35.26 28.33 22.07
C GLY A 681 -36.52 27.49 22.23
N GLY A 682 -36.34 26.26 22.67
CA GLY A 682 -37.44 25.34 22.97
C GLY A 682 -37.19 23.96 22.43
N LYS A 683 -37.85 22.97 23.01
CA LYS A 683 -37.64 21.55 22.58
C LYS A 683 -38.22 21.22 21.21
N ASN A 684 -39.13 22.06 20.72
CA ASN A 684 -39.88 21.78 19.47
C ASN A 684 -39.48 22.71 18.30
N GLY A 685 -38.45 23.57 18.50
CA GLY A 685 -38.03 24.55 17.48
C GLY A 685 -39.10 25.64 17.22
N LEU A 686 -39.00 26.32 16.07
CA LEU A 686 -39.97 27.35 15.63
C LEU A 686 -41.24 26.69 15.08
N GLU A 687 -42.38 27.24 15.47
CA GLU A 687 -43.69 26.83 14.92
C GLU A 687 -43.86 27.25 13.45
N PRO A 688 -44.68 26.56 12.66
CA PRO A 688 -44.89 26.93 11.23
C PRO A 688 -45.34 28.35 11.00
N VAL A 689 -46.13 28.92 11.91
CA VAL A 689 -46.59 30.31 11.84
C VAL A 689 -45.41 31.25 12.10
N GLU A 690 -44.58 30.97 13.08
CA GLU A 690 -43.37 31.75 13.38
C GLU A 690 -42.42 31.79 12.20
N LYS A 691 -42.17 30.62 11.53
CA LYS A 691 -41.35 30.54 10.30
C LYS A 691 -41.87 31.42 9.18
N THR A 692 -43.21 31.41 8.96
CA THR A 692 -43.87 32.25 7.94
C THR A 692 -43.72 33.72 8.26
N VAL A 693 -43.87 34.11 9.52
CA VAL A 693 -43.73 35.51 9.97
C VAL A 693 -42.30 36.00 9.79
N ILE A 694 -41.29 35.17 10.17
CA ILE A 694 -39.87 35.50 9.98
C ILE A 694 -39.54 35.68 8.50
N ASP A 695 -39.89 34.71 7.63
CA ASP A 695 -39.63 34.82 6.18
C ASP A 695 -40.25 36.10 5.58
N ARG A 696 -41.49 36.37 5.93
CA ARG A 696 -42.16 37.60 5.48
C ARG A 696 -41.42 38.88 5.93
N CYS A 697 -41.03 38.94 7.21
CA CYS A 697 -40.31 40.10 7.75
C CYS A 697 -38.90 40.24 7.15
N VAL A 698 -38.22 39.16 6.92
CA VAL A 698 -36.91 39.15 6.24
C VAL A 698 -37.07 39.75 4.83
N ARG A 699 -38.02 39.29 4.04
CA ARG A 699 -38.28 39.87 2.71
C ARG A 699 -38.61 41.36 2.72
N LEU A 700 -39.30 41.80 3.73
CA LEU A 700 -39.67 43.24 3.87
C LEU A 700 -38.44 44.06 4.28
N VAL A 701 -37.64 43.63 5.22
CA VAL A 701 -36.49 44.39 5.74
C VAL A 701 -35.42 44.67 4.69
N TYR A 702 -35.29 43.77 3.70
CA TYR A 702 -34.32 43.94 2.61
C TYR A 702 -34.83 44.77 1.43
N GLN A 703 -36.10 45.21 1.36
CA GLN A 703 -36.64 45.91 0.21
C GLN A 703 -35.88 47.20 -0.13
N ASP A 704 -35.56 48.01 0.89
CA ASP A 704 -34.79 49.24 0.69
C ASP A 704 -33.36 49.00 0.22
N PHE A 705 -32.71 48.00 0.75
CA PHE A 705 -31.36 47.59 0.32
C PHE A 705 -31.36 47.01 -1.10
N LEU A 706 -32.32 46.17 -1.45
CA LEU A 706 -32.40 45.58 -2.80
C LEU A 706 -32.75 46.62 -3.87
N SER A 707 -33.44 47.71 -3.50
CA SER A 707 -33.75 48.81 -4.43
C SER A 707 -32.52 49.69 -4.74
N ASP A 708 -31.63 49.85 -3.77
CA ASP A 708 -30.41 50.66 -3.87
C ASP A 708 -29.34 50.06 -2.93
N PRO A 709 -28.52 49.12 -3.46
CA PRO A 709 -27.58 48.30 -2.64
C PRO A 709 -26.35 49.08 -2.22
N VAL A 710 -26.51 49.95 -1.25
CA VAL A 710 -25.44 50.73 -0.61
C VAL A 710 -25.21 50.22 0.83
N PRO A 711 -23.98 50.19 1.36
CA PRO A 711 -23.67 49.68 2.70
C PRO A 711 -24.46 50.32 3.82
N GLU A 712 -24.82 51.61 3.66
CA GLU A 712 -25.59 52.39 4.64
C GLU A 712 -27.05 51.91 4.78
N LYS A 713 -27.61 51.25 3.75
CA LYS A 713 -28.92 50.66 3.75
C LYS A 713 -28.99 49.19 4.15
N MET A 714 -27.83 48.56 4.39
CA MET A 714 -27.80 47.20 4.88
C MET A 714 -28.54 47.09 6.21
N PRO A 715 -29.57 46.23 6.32
CA PRO A 715 -30.33 46.10 7.56
C PRO A 715 -29.46 45.48 8.69
N ILE A 716 -29.85 45.77 9.94
CA ILE A 716 -29.31 45.18 11.17
C ILE A 716 -30.43 44.46 11.93
N LEU A 717 -30.10 43.74 13.00
CA LEU A 717 -31.10 43.01 13.80
C LEU A 717 -32.19 43.88 14.36
N GLU A 718 -31.93 45.17 14.64
CA GLU A 718 -32.89 46.13 15.13
C GLU A 718 -33.98 46.39 14.08
N ASP A 719 -33.64 46.42 12.80
CA ASP A 719 -34.63 46.66 11.73
C ASP A 719 -35.58 45.46 11.63
N LEU A 720 -35.09 44.22 11.74
CA LEU A 720 -35.93 43.03 11.81
C LEU A 720 -36.80 43.01 13.06
N TYR A 721 -36.25 43.39 14.22
CA TYR A 721 -36.97 43.49 15.49
C TYR A 721 -38.12 44.49 15.39
N ASN A 722 -37.90 45.66 14.84
CA ASN A 722 -38.90 46.69 14.67
C ASN A 722 -40.05 46.22 13.75
N LEU A 723 -39.71 45.58 12.60
CA LEU A 723 -40.71 45.00 11.72
C LEU A 723 -41.56 43.90 12.38
N LEU A 724 -40.95 43.04 13.20
CA LEU A 724 -41.64 41.99 13.95
C LEU A 724 -42.62 42.62 14.97
N ARG A 725 -42.27 43.76 15.61
CA ARG A 725 -43.13 44.48 16.53
C ARG A 725 -44.34 45.14 15.85
N GLU A 726 -44.21 45.50 14.60
CA GLU A 726 -45.27 46.08 13.78
C GLU A 726 -46.34 45.05 13.35
N GLN A 727 -45.99 43.76 13.36
CA GLN A 727 -46.91 42.67 13.02
C GLN A 727 -48.00 42.52 14.11
N LYS A 728 -49.19 42.11 13.69
CA LYS A 728 -50.34 41.94 14.56
C LYS A 728 -50.44 40.57 15.24
N GLU A 729 -49.75 39.60 14.71
CA GLU A 729 -49.75 38.22 15.17
C GLU A 729 -49.05 38.08 16.56
N GLN A 730 -49.58 37.23 17.42
CA GLN A 730 -49.00 36.99 18.76
C GLN A 730 -47.63 36.35 18.66
N GLU A 731 -47.43 35.49 17.67
CA GLU A 731 -46.18 34.82 17.36
C GLU A 731 -45.05 35.81 17.01
N ALA A 732 -45.41 36.89 16.24
CA ALA A 732 -44.47 37.95 15.92
C ALA A 732 -44.05 38.73 17.17
N GLN A 733 -45.00 39.03 18.09
CA GLN A 733 -44.67 39.69 19.35
C GLN A 733 -43.80 38.82 20.28
N ARG A 734 -44.05 37.52 20.28
CA ARG A 734 -43.21 36.55 21.01
C ARG A 734 -41.77 36.53 20.47
N LEU A 735 -41.62 36.47 19.13
CA LEU A 735 -40.33 36.55 18.46
C LEU A 735 -39.59 37.85 18.77
N ALA A 736 -40.29 39.00 18.66
CA ALA A 736 -39.72 40.29 18.97
C ALA A 736 -39.24 40.34 20.45
N THR A 737 -40.07 39.88 21.40
CA THR A 737 -39.71 39.83 22.82
C THR A 737 -38.46 38.95 23.06
N ALA A 738 -38.32 37.81 22.36
CA ALA A 738 -37.17 36.97 22.47
C ALA A 738 -35.90 37.60 21.86
N LEU A 739 -36.04 38.39 20.79
CA LEU A 739 -34.94 39.12 20.15
C LEU A 739 -34.51 40.37 20.94
N GLU A 740 -35.34 40.92 21.83
CA GLU A 740 -35.09 42.19 22.52
C GLU A 740 -33.76 42.21 23.29
N ILE A 741 -33.38 41.10 23.94
CA ILE A 741 -32.12 41.00 24.66
C ILE A 741 -30.89 41.11 23.75
N TYR A 742 -31.01 40.73 22.47
CA TYR A 742 -29.94 40.80 21.46
C TYR A 742 -29.90 42.14 20.71
N VAL A 743 -30.98 42.92 20.77
CA VAL A 743 -31.07 44.21 20.11
C VAL A 743 -30.84 45.35 21.10
N ASN A 744 -31.66 45.43 22.18
CA ASN A 744 -31.65 46.49 23.17
C ASN A 744 -31.03 46.06 24.52
N GLY A 745 -30.79 44.76 24.71
CA GLY A 745 -30.34 44.20 26.00
C GLY A 745 -28.81 44.04 26.11
N SER A 746 -28.42 43.17 27.07
CA SER A 746 -27.02 42.94 27.39
C SER A 746 -26.26 42.09 26.35
N LEU A 747 -26.97 41.50 25.39
CA LEU A 747 -26.37 40.60 24.39
C LEU A 747 -26.33 41.24 22.98
N LYS A 748 -26.21 42.52 22.88
CA LYS A 748 -26.30 43.31 21.62
C LYS A 748 -25.08 43.27 20.71
N VAL A 749 -24.14 42.32 20.92
CA VAL A 749 -22.88 42.24 20.17
C VAL A 749 -23.10 42.17 18.66
N PHE A 750 -24.18 41.54 18.21
CA PHE A 750 -24.51 41.35 16.80
C PHE A 750 -25.49 42.34 16.23
N ASN A 751 -25.86 43.39 17.00
CA ASN A 751 -26.74 44.45 16.51
C ASN A 751 -25.94 45.68 16.06
N HIS A 752 -24.98 45.48 15.21
CA HIS A 752 -24.09 46.50 14.62
C HIS A 752 -23.82 46.18 13.16
N ARG A 753 -23.53 47.17 12.35
CA ARG A 753 -23.03 46.98 10.99
C ARG A 753 -21.63 46.42 11.03
N THR A 754 -21.28 45.58 10.08
CA THR A 754 -19.92 45.02 9.95
C THR A 754 -18.91 46.15 9.72
N ASN A 755 -17.90 46.19 10.56
CA ASN A 755 -16.81 47.18 10.52
C ASN A 755 -15.42 46.55 10.29
N VAL A 756 -15.39 45.25 10.07
CA VAL A 756 -14.16 44.49 9.80
C VAL A 756 -14.04 44.13 8.33
N GLU A 757 -12.84 44.25 7.79
CA GLU A 757 -12.58 43.83 6.42
C GLU A 757 -12.19 42.34 6.37
N LEU A 758 -12.85 41.55 5.52
CA LEU A 758 -12.66 40.10 5.40
C LEU A 758 -11.84 39.72 4.17
N SER A 759 -10.92 40.60 3.72
CA SER A 759 -10.18 40.43 2.46
C SER A 759 -8.92 39.57 2.63
N ASN A 760 -8.41 39.41 3.87
CA ASN A 760 -7.16 38.67 4.12
C ASN A 760 -7.32 37.18 3.72
N ARG A 761 -6.23 36.61 3.23
CA ARG A 761 -6.15 35.17 2.88
C ARG A 761 -6.34 34.25 4.09
N MET A 762 -5.91 34.71 5.28
CA MET A 762 -6.04 33.97 6.54
C MET A 762 -6.88 34.78 7.53
N VAL A 763 -8.07 34.28 7.87
CA VAL A 763 -9.00 34.92 8.79
C VAL A 763 -9.36 33.97 9.93
N CYS A 764 -9.15 34.42 11.18
CA CYS A 764 -9.57 33.71 12.39
C CYS A 764 -10.64 34.49 13.13
N PHE A 765 -11.79 33.89 13.33
CA PHE A 765 -12.84 34.42 14.20
C PHE A 765 -12.66 33.89 15.61
N ASP A 766 -12.03 34.68 16.49
CA ASP A 766 -11.89 34.37 17.92
C ASP A 766 -13.19 34.73 18.65
N ILE A 767 -13.96 33.73 19.01
CA ILE A 767 -15.25 33.82 19.72
C ILE A 767 -15.16 33.29 21.14
N LYS A 768 -13.97 33.18 21.70
CA LYS A 768 -13.71 32.62 23.04
C LYS A 768 -14.46 33.35 24.14
N ASP A 769 -14.44 34.66 24.09
CA ASP A 769 -15.03 35.52 25.14
C ASP A 769 -16.56 35.73 25.01
N LEU A 770 -17.17 35.11 24.00
CA LEU A 770 -18.65 35.01 23.95
C LEU A 770 -19.13 34.05 25.03
N GLY A 771 -20.06 34.48 25.86
CA GLY A 771 -20.74 33.62 26.84
C GLY A 771 -21.43 32.42 26.18
N LYS A 772 -21.74 31.39 26.93
CA LYS A 772 -22.29 30.12 26.43
C LYS A 772 -23.53 30.29 25.50
N GLN A 773 -24.36 31.28 25.73
CA GLN A 773 -25.54 31.56 24.91
C GLN A 773 -25.17 32.15 23.56
N LEU A 774 -24.21 33.10 23.55
CA LEU A 774 -23.78 33.78 22.32
C LEU A 774 -22.80 32.91 21.48
N LYS A 775 -22.10 31.93 22.09
CA LYS A 775 -21.07 31.15 21.39
C LYS A 775 -21.66 30.38 20.21
N LYS A 776 -22.79 29.71 20.37
CA LYS A 776 -23.49 29.02 19.29
C LYS A 776 -23.96 29.96 18.20
N LEU A 777 -24.55 31.13 18.61
CA LEU A 777 -24.97 32.14 17.70
C LEU A 777 -23.78 32.71 16.91
N GLY A 778 -22.67 33.00 17.56
CA GLY A 778 -21.44 33.45 16.93
C GLY A 778 -20.88 32.45 15.92
N MET A 779 -20.87 31.15 16.23
CA MET A 779 -20.45 30.10 15.27
C MET A 779 -21.37 30.06 14.04
N LEU A 780 -22.69 30.22 14.23
CA LEU A 780 -23.65 30.24 13.11
C LEU A 780 -23.42 31.45 12.20
N ILE A 781 -23.18 32.64 12.82
CA ILE A 781 -22.91 33.88 12.07
C ILE A 781 -21.61 33.81 11.31
N VAL A 782 -20.55 33.25 11.93
CA VAL A 782 -19.28 33.01 11.26
C VAL A 782 -19.47 32.08 10.06
N GLN A 783 -20.26 31.01 10.20
CA GLN A 783 -20.55 30.08 9.11
C GLN A 783 -21.26 30.78 7.91
N ASP A 784 -22.15 31.71 8.15
CA ASP A 784 -22.78 32.51 7.11
C ASP A 784 -21.75 33.43 6.40
N GLN A 785 -20.87 34.09 7.16
CA GLN A 785 -19.81 34.93 6.59
C GLN A 785 -18.80 34.11 5.75
N VAL A 786 -18.47 32.90 6.17
CA VAL A 786 -17.64 31.98 5.37
C VAL A 786 -18.35 31.59 4.08
N TRP A 787 -19.65 31.36 4.13
CA TRP A 787 -20.44 31.10 2.93
C TRP A 787 -20.33 32.26 1.91
N ASN A 788 -20.47 33.50 2.38
CA ASN A 788 -20.28 34.69 1.55
C ASN A 788 -18.88 34.74 0.93
N ARG A 789 -17.83 34.35 1.67
CA ARG A 789 -16.45 34.29 1.16
C ARG A 789 -16.27 33.19 0.11
N VAL A 790 -16.86 32.03 0.31
CA VAL A 790 -16.81 30.89 -0.65
C VAL A 790 -17.46 31.31 -1.97
N THR A 791 -18.57 32.03 -1.94
CA THR A 791 -19.25 32.52 -3.15
C THR A 791 -18.39 33.51 -3.93
N ILE A 792 -17.72 34.45 -3.24
CA ILE A 792 -16.80 35.41 -3.86
C ILE A 792 -15.62 34.68 -4.48
N ASN A 793 -14.97 33.74 -3.75
CA ASN A 793 -13.81 33.02 -4.20
C ASN A 793 -14.11 32.11 -5.40
N ARG A 794 -15.31 31.58 -5.51
CA ARG A 794 -15.76 30.80 -6.67
C ARG A 794 -15.60 31.58 -7.99
N SER A 795 -16.01 32.85 -8.02
CA SER A 795 -15.85 33.70 -9.21
C SER A 795 -14.39 33.91 -9.59
N ALA A 796 -13.49 33.90 -8.61
CA ALA A 796 -12.02 33.96 -8.77
C ALA A 796 -11.35 32.60 -9.04
N ASN A 797 -12.12 31.51 -9.12
CA ASN A 797 -11.61 30.12 -9.22
C ASN A 797 -10.62 29.75 -8.10
N LYS A 798 -10.89 30.23 -6.89
CA LYS A 798 -10.07 30.06 -5.69
C LYS A 798 -10.80 29.22 -4.66
N SER A 799 -10.13 28.23 -4.05
CA SER A 799 -10.71 27.41 -2.99
C SER A 799 -10.65 28.10 -1.64
N THR A 800 -11.62 27.79 -0.77
CA THR A 800 -11.70 28.29 0.60
C THR A 800 -11.72 27.12 1.58
N ARG A 801 -10.72 27.04 2.47
CA ARG A 801 -10.65 26.06 3.56
C ARG A 801 -11.26 26.67 4.81
N TYR A 802 -12.24 25.98 5.38
CA TYR A 802 -12.94 26.42 6.57
C TYR A 802 -12.81 25.41 7.70
N TYR A 803 -12.16 25.78 8.79
CA TYR A 803 -11.97 24.94 9.97
C TYR A 803 -12.90 25.40 11.09
N ILE A 804 -13.68 24.48 11.65
CA ILE A 804 -14.64 24.74 12.72
C ILE A 804 -14.20 23.93 13.94
N ASP A 805 -13.64 24.61 14.93
CA ASP A 805 -13.33 23.95 16.19
C ASP A 805 -14.59 23.78 17.04
N GLU A 806 -14.61 22.72 17.89
CA GLU A 806 -15.78 22.31 18.68
C GLU A 806 -17.09 22.20 17.87
N PHE A 807 -16.98 21.64 16.65
CA PHE A 807 -18.06 21.57 15.66
C PHE A 807 -19.37 20.97 16.20
N HIS A 808 -19.29 20.09 17.20
CA HIS A 808 -20.45 19.48 17.85
C HIS A 808 -21.42 20.52 18.48
N LEU A 809 -20.95 21.72 18.77
CA LEU A 809 -21.80 22.79 19.31
C LEU A 809 -22.87 23.25 18.35
N LEU A 810 -22.57 23.24 17.03
CA LEU A 810 -23.53 23.60 15.95
C LEU A 810 -24.55 22.49 15.67
N LEU A 811 -24.25 21.26 16.08
CA LEU A 811 -25.04 20.09 15.70
C LEU A 811 -26.03 19.64 16.80
N LYS A 812 -26.10 20.36 17.92
CA LYS A 812 -27.00 20.02 19.04
C LYS A 812 -28.46 20.37 18.80
N GLU A 813 -28.72 21.39 18.04
CA GLU A 813 -30.08 21.89 17.73
C GLU A 813 -30.43 21.46 16.29
N GLU A 814 -31.63 20.95 16.08
CA GLU A 814 -32.07 20.34 14.82
C GLU A 814 -31.94 21.28 13.60
N GLN A 815 -32.40 22.52 13.74
CA GLN A 815 -32.39 23.49 12.63
C GLN A 815 -30.97 23.96 12.30
N THR A 816 -30.12 24.17 13.32
CA THR A 816 -28.73 24.58 13.14
C THR A 816 -27.94 23.44 12.51
N ALA A 817 -28.23 22.19 12.91
CA ALA A 817 -27.66 21.02 12.31
C ALA A 817 -28.08 20.90 10.83
N ALA A 818 -29.37 21.07 10.52
CA ALA A 818 -29.87 21.02 9.14
C ALA A 818 -29.22 22.11 8.27
N TYR A 819 -29.10 23.34 8.77
CA TYR A 819 -28.41 24.44 8.07
C TYR A 819 -26.93 24.12 7.84
N SER A 820 -26.22 23.55 8.85
CA SER A 820 -24.84 23.17 8.72
C SER A 820 -24.67 22.05 7.69
N VAL A 821 -25.55 21.06 7.65
CA VAL A 821 -25.56 19.98 6.65
C VAL A 821 -25.77 20.52 5.24
N GLU A 822 -26.70 21.47 5.08
CA GLU A 822 -26.99 22.07 3.77
C GLU A 822 -25.75 22.82 3.24
N ILE A 823 -25.14 23.65 4.06
CA ILE A 823 -23.90 24.35 3.70
C ILE A 823 -22.79 23.35 3.41
N TRP A 824 -22.63 22.27 4.21
CA TRP A 824 -21.64 21.22 3.99
C TRP A 824 -21.77 20.56 2.61
N LYS A 825 -22.99 20.31 2.15
CA LYS A 825 -23.28 19.81 0.80
C LYS A 825 -22.99 20.83 -0.29
N ARG A 826 -23.27 22.13 -0.05
CA ARG A 826 -23.07 23.21 -1.02
C ARG A 826 -21.60 23.56 -1.17
N PHE A 827 -20.80 23.59 -0.12
CA PHE A 827 -19.38 23.90 -0.15
C PHE A 827 -18.64 23.10 -1.22
N ARG A 828 -18.92 21.81 -1.35
CA ARG A 828 -18.34 20.93 -2.36
C ARG A 828 -18.49 21.47 -3.78
N LYS A 829 -19.66 22.01 -4.14
CA LYS A 829 -19.93 22.52 -5.50
C LYS A 829 -19.25 23.87 -5.76
N TRP A 830 -18.88 24.57 -4.72
CA TRP A 830 -18.44 25.96 -4.77
C TRP A 830 -16.96 26.15 -4.42
N GLY A 831 -16.20 25.05 -4.31
CA GLY A 831 -14.76 25.10 -3.99
C GLY A 831 -14.46 25.35 -2.52
N GLY A 832 -15.48 25.22 -1.64
CA GLY A 832 -15.28 25.21 -0.20
C GLY A 832 -14.83 23.85 0.30
N ILE A 833 -13.93 23.85 1.28
CA ILE A 833 -13.34 22.65 1.92
C ILE A 833 -13.54 22.79 3.43
N PRO A 834 -14.74 22.49 3.95
CA PRO A 834 -15.00 22.57 5.38
C PRO A 834 -14.35 21.40 6.13
N THR A 835 -13.91 21.66 7.37
CA THR A 835 -13.31 20.68 8.27
C THR A 835 -13.86 20.88 9.68
N GLY A 836 -14.65 19.93 10.15
CA GLY A 836 -15.18 19.92 11.52
C GLY A 836 -14.21 19.23 12.47
N ILE A 837 -13.88 19.89 13.58
CA ILE A 837 -12.98 19.38 14.61
C ILE A 837 -13.83 19.14 15.86
N THR A 838 -13.77 17.92 16.41
CA THR A 838 -14.57 17.58 17.58
C THR A 838 -13.96 16.47 18.44
N GLN A 839 -14.25 16.53 19.72
CA GLN A 839 -13.88 15.51 20.71
C GLN A 839 -15.03 14.59 21.09
N ASN A 840 -16.27 14.93 20.75
CA ASN A 840 -17.45 14.20 21.20
C ASN A 840 -18.19 13.56 20.01
N VAL A 841 -17.80 12.36 19.66
CA VAL A 841 -18.37 11.62 18.54
C VAL A 841 -19.78 11.09 18.86
N LYS A 842 -20.04 10.74 20.12
CA LYS A 842 -21.34 10.22 20.54
C LYS A 842 -22.45 11.26 20.38
N ASP A 843 -22.17 12.52 20.71
CA ASP A 843 -23.11 13.60 20.49
C ASP A 843 -23.31 13.88 19.00
N LEU A 844 -22.28 13.66 18.18
CA LEU A 844 -22.38 13.76 16.71
C LEU A 844 -23.34 12.72 16.11
N LEU A 845 -23.32 11.50 16.57
CA LEU A 845 -24.08 10.39 15.99
C LEU A 845 -25.50 10.26 16.57
N ALA A 846 -25.96 11.24 17.33
CA ALA A 846 -27.27 11.22 17.97
C ALA A 846 -28.43 11.65 17.00
N SER A 847 -28.13 12.27 15.87
CA SER A 847 -29.14 12.72 14.91
C SER A 847 -28.86 12.22 13.50
N ARG A 848 -29.93 12.08 12.71
CA ARG A 848 -29.86 11.63 11.30
C ARG A 848 -29.17 12.65 10.40
N GLU A 849 -29.26 13.93 10.72
CA GLU A 849 -28.59 15.01 9.98
C GLU A 849 -27.06 14.85 10.03
N ILE A 850 -26.54 14.27 11.11
CA ILE A 850 -25.12 14.08 11.32
C ILE A 850 -24.58 12.90 10.52
N GLU A 851 -25.37 11.84 10.33
CA GLU A 851 -24.99 10.77 9.39
C GLU A 851 -24.71 11.37 8.00
N ASN A 852 -25.51 12.33 7.56
CA ASN A 852 -25.28 13.05 6.29
C ASN A 852 -23.94 13.79 6.25
N ILE A 853 -23.40 14.31 7.36
CA ILE A 853 -22.09 14.96 7.40
C ILE A 853 -20.97 13.92 7.18
N PHE A 854 -21.05 12.76 7.82
CA PHE A 854 -20.11 11.66 7.61
C PHE A 854 -20.15 11.15 6.17
N GLU A 855 -21.36 10.94 5.60
CA GLU A 855 -21.54 10.48 4.22
C GLU A 855 -21.03 11.50 3.17
N ASN A 856 -20.98 12.78 3.52
CA ASN A 856 -20.48 13.86 2.66
C ASN A 856 -19.07 14.32 3.04
N SER A 857 -18.30 13.51 3.78
CA SER A 857 -16.92 13.78 4.18
C SER A 857 -16.04 12.61 3.78
N ASP A 858 -15.37 12.74 2.63
CA ASP A 858 -14.45 11.69 2.15
C ASP A 858 -13.07 11.76 2.85
N PHE A 859 -12.83 12.79 3.68
CA PHE A 859 -11.61 12.93 4.46
C PHE A 859 -11.91 12.87 5.96
N ILE A 860 -11.30 11.92 6.68
CA ILE A 860 -11.41 11.85 8.14
C ILE A 860 -10.03 11.58 8.74
N LEU A 861 -9.60 12.46 9.63
CA LEU A 861 -8.42 12.23 10.46
C LEU A 861 -8.89 11.76 11.84
N MET A 862 -8.73 10.48 12.11
CA MET A 862 -9.18 9.85 13.35
C MET A 862 -8.00 9.58 14.27
N LEU A 863 -7.88 10.32 15.34
CA LEU A 863 -6.92 10.15 16.41
C LEU A 863 -7.46 9.20 17.50
N ASN A 864 -6.78 9.11 18.64
CA ASN A 864 -7.23 8.28 19.75
C ASN A 864 -8.70 8.51 20.13
N GLN A 865 -9.47 7.42 20.30
CA GLN A 865 -10.90 7.45 20.60
C GLN A 865 -11.24 6.86 21.97
N ALA A 866 -12.27 7.39 22.63
CA ALA A 866 -12.79 6.84 23.86
C ALA A 866 -13.43 5.45 23.63
N SER A 867 -13.38 4.59 24.66
CA SER A 867 -13.86 3.20 24.54
C SER A 867 -15.34 3.08 24.12
N GLY A 868 -16.19 4.02 24.52
CA GLY A 868 -17.62 4.05 24.13
C GLY A 868 -17.86 4.44 22.67
N ASP A 869 -17.01 5.30 22.14
CA ASP A 869 -17.17 5.85 20.78
C ASP A 869 -16.61 4.92 19.70
N ARG A 870 -15.60 4.09 20.06
CA ARG A 870 -14.90 3.20 19.11
C ARG A 870 -15.83 2.22 18.41
N GLN A 871 -16.74 1.58 19.14
CA GLN A 871 -17.67 0.60 18.57
C GLN A 871 -18.68 1.25 17.64
N ILE A 872 -19.13 2.45 17.98
CA ILE A 872 -20.09 3.21 17.17
C ILE A 872 -19.41 3.64 15.88
N LEU A 873 -18.20 4.21 15.97
CA LEU A 873 -17.39 4.61 14.81
C LEU A 873 -17.00 3.41 13.93
N ALA A 874 -16.62 2.28 14.55
CA ALA A 874 -16.27 1.08 13.81
C ALA A 874 -17.44 0.60 12.96
N LYS A 875 -18.66 0.64 13.48
CA LYS A 875 -19.86 0.28 12.75
C LYS A 875 -20.22 1.29 11.66
N GLN A 876 -20.18 2.60 11.98
CA GLN A 876 -20.58 3.67 11.05
C GLN A 876 -19.61 3.80 9.86
N LEU A 877 -18.32 3.68 10.11
CA LEU A 877 -17.25 3.84 9.10
C LEU A 877 -16.70 2.51 8.57
N ASN A 878 -17.35 1.39 8.93
CA ASN A 878 -16.93 0.04 8.53
C ASN A 878 -15.44 -0.25 8.82
N ILE A 879 -14.96 0.13 10.01
CA ILE A 879 -13.57 -0.03 10.43
C ILE A 879 -13.34 -1.45 10.94
N SER A 880 -12.30 -2.12 10.43
CA SER A 880 -11.94 -3.45 10.91
C SER A 880 -11.37 -3.44 12.34
N PRO A 881 -11.41 -4.56 13.08
CA PRO A 881 -10.77 -4.66 14.40
C PRO A 881 -9.26 -4.35 14.36
N HIS A 882 -8.57 -4.67 13.27
CA HIS A 882 -7.17 -4.35 13.06
C HIS A 882 -6.93 -2.85 12.89
N GLN A 883 -7.74 -2.17 12.08
CA GLN A 883 -7.69 -0.72 11.95
C GLN A 883 -8.03 -0.02 13.26
N LEU A 884 -9.05 -0.52 13.99
CA LEU A 884 -9.49 0.04 15.27
C LEU A 884 -8.36 0.05 16.30
N SER A 885 -7.41 -0.88 16.25
CA SER A 885 -6.26 -0.92 17.15
C SER A 885 -5.39 0.34 17.07
N TYR A 886 -5.31 0.99 15.90
CA TYR A 886 -4.52 2.22 15.69
C TYR A 886 -5.15 3.48 16.29
N VAL A 887 -6.41 3.43 16.72
CA VAL A 887 -7.11 4.51 17.44
C VAL A 887 -7.48 4.11 18.85
N THR A 888 -6.92 2.97 19.31
CA THR A 888 -7.11 2.42 20.65
C THR A 888 -5.80 2.52 21.42
N ASN A 889 -5.73 3.40 22.42
CA ASN A 889 -4.52 3.67 23.19
C ASN A 889 -3.33 4.14 22.33
N SER A 890 -3.63 4.80 21.19
CA SER A 890 -2.62 5.42 20.34
C SER A 890 -2.01 6.64 21.04
N GLY A 891 -0.75 6.93 20.72
CA GLY A 891 -0.06 8.13 21.16
C GLY A 891 -0.58 9.42 20.51
N GLU A 892 -0.06 10.56 20.95
CA GLU A 892 -0.30 11.84 20.25
C GLU A 892 0.24 11.75 18.82
N GLY A 893 -0.54 12.23 17.85
CA GLY A 893 -0.17 12.21 16.43
C GLY A 893 -0.20 10.80 15.79
N GLU A 894 -0.86 9.84 16.40
CA GLU A 894 -1.08 8.51 15.82
C GLU A 894 -2.57 8.26 15.62
N GLY A 895 -2.93 7.57 14.53
CA GLY A 895 -4.33 7.32 14.23
C GLY A 895 -4.57 6.73 12.84
N LEU A 896 -5.75 7.03 12.27
CA LEU A 896 -6.18 6.63 10.93
C LEU A 896 -6.49 7.85 10.08
N VAL A 897 -6.01 7.86 8.85
CA VAL A 897 -6.41 8.79 7.78
C VAL A 897 -7.33 8.08 6.82
N PHE A 898 -8.52 8.65 6.61
CA PHE A 898 -9.46 8.25 5.57
C PHE A 898 -9.32 9.21 4.39
N TYR A 899 -9.20 8.68 3.21
CA TYR A 899 -9.15 9.42 1.96
C TYR A 899 -10.00 8.68 0.92
N GLY A 900 -11.27 9.06 0.81
CA GLY A 900 -12.28 8.31 0.08
C GLY A 900 -12.46 6.90 0.69
N SER A 901 -12.24 5.88 -0.11
CA SER A 901 -12.29 4.47 0.34
C SER A 901 -10.99 3.97 0.99
N THR A 902 -9.93 4.79 0.97
CA THR A 902 -8.62 4.41 1.48
C THR A 902 -8.51 4.72 2.97
N ILE A 903 -8.13 3.74 3.79
CA ILE A 903 -7.92 3.91 5.24
C ILE A 903 -6.48 3.51 5.56
N ILE A 904 -5.68 4.48 6.01
CA ILE A 904 -4.25 4.29 6.28
C ILE A 904 -3.95 4.62 7.73
N PRO A 905 -3.31 3.73 8.48
CA PRO A 905 -2.79 4.07 9.80
C PRO A 905 -1.58 5.00 9.65
N PHE A 906 -1.55 6.06 10.43
CA PHE A 906 -0.50 7.06 10.35
C PHE A 906 0.19 7.31 11.69
N LYS A 907 1.43 7.78 11.60
CA LYS A 907 2.23 8.32 12.70
C LYS A 907 2.81 9.65 12.27
N ASP A 908 2.60 10.66 13.09
CA ASP A 908 3.13 11.99 12.87
C ASP A 908 3.94 12.44 14.10
N LYS A 909 5.23 12.16 14.08
CA LYS A 909 6.18 12.62 15.10
C LYS A 909 6.91 13.84 14.55
N PHE A 910 6.36 15.01 14.85
CA PHE A 910 6.95 16.27 14.45
C PHE A 910 8.15 16.60 15.35
N ASP A 911 9.19 17.19 14.79
CA ASP A 911 10.38 17.56 15.54
C ASP A 911 10.12 18.83 16.36
N ASN A 912 10.26 18.72 17.68
CA ASN A 912 9.98 19.79 18.62
C ASN A 912 10.99 20.96 18.56
N SER A 913 12.08 20.81 17.81
CA SER A 913 13.10 21.86 17.62
C SER A 913 12.75 22.86 16.51
N LEU A 914 11.76 22.54 15.67
CA LEU A 914 11.39 23.35 14.52
C LEU A 914 10.54 24.55 14.93
N MET A 915 10.73 25.67 14.21
CA MET A 915 9.91 26.88 14.35
C MET A 915 8.44 26.57 14.06
N LEU A 916 8.18 25.78 13.02
CA LEU A 916 6.84 25.31 12.67
C LEU A 916 6.17 24.57 13.84
N TYR A 917 6.89 23.74 14.60
CA TYR A 917 6.33 23.09 15.78
C TYR A 917 5.91 24.10 16.84
N ALA A 918 6.76 25.10 17.10
CA ALA A 918 6.46 26.15 18.08
C ALA A 918 5.21 26.97 17.73
N LEU A 919 4.91 27.16 16.44
CA LEU A 919 3.70 27.84 15.96
C LEU A 919 2.42 27.00 16.18
N MET A 920 2.53 25.68 16.06
CA MET A 920 1.40 24.74 16.08
C MET A 920 1.06 24.21 17.47
N THR A 921 2.01 24.16 18.40
CA THR A 921 1.80 23.60 19.74
C THR A 921 0.82 24.44 20.58
N SER A 922 -0.07 23.75 21.31
CA SER A 922 -0.96 24.34 22.34
C SER A 922 -0.59 23.91 23.76
N LYS A 923 0.52 23.14 23.93
CA LYS A 923 0.93 22.64 25.26
C LYS A 923 1.44 23.79 26.14
N PRO A 924 0.93 23.98 27.37
CA PRO A 924 1.29 25.11 28.23
C PRO A 924 2.80 25.26 28.46
N ASP A 925 3.49 24.15 28.70
CA ASP A 925 4.96 24.14 28.96
C ASP A 925 5.79 24.56 27.74
N GLU A 926 5.27 24.33 26.54
CA GLU A 926 5.91 24.66 25.27
C GLU A 926 5.53 26.07 24.79
N VAL A 927 4.35 26.56 25.16
CA VAL A 927 3.92 27.95 24.94
C VAL A 927 4.87 28.95 25.63
N GLU A 928 5.42 28.61 26.79
CA GLU A 928 6.40 29.46 27.48
C GLU A 928 7.73 29.56 26.69
N LYS A 929 8.15 28.49 25.99
CA LYS A 929 9.28 28.53 25.06
C LYS A 929 9.02 29.42 23.86
N ARG A 930 7.80 29.37 23.32
CA ARG A 930 7.34 30.22 22.22
C ARG A 930 7.39 31.71 22.60
N LYS A 931 6.90 32.07 23.76
CA LYS A 931 6.98 33.46 24.29
C LYS A 931 8.42 33.96 24.40
N LYS A 932 9.36 33.13 24.83
CA LYS A 932 10.78 33.44 24.85
C LYS A 932 11.39 33.70 23.46
N LEU A 933 10.79 33.15 22.40
CA LEU A 933 11.14 33.38 21.00
C LEU A 933 10.44 34.59 20.39
N GLY A 934 9.67 35.36 21.14
CA GLY A 934 8.95 36.55 20.67
C GLY A 934 7.80 36.27 19.70
N ILE A 935 7.32 35.01 19.65
CA ILE A 935 6.30 34.57 18.70
C ILE A 935 4.93 34.65 19.36
N GLY A 936 4.07 35.55 18.89
CA GLY A 936 2.63 35.55 19.19
C GLY A 936 2.27 36.04 20.58
N GLU A 937 2.88 37.11 21.08
CA GLU A 937 2.32 37.87 22.21
C GLU A 937 1.07 38.58 21.75
N ARG A 938 -0.01 38.51 22.55
CA ARG A 938 -1.19 39.37 22.35
C ARG A 938 -0.75 40.82 22.64
N ASP A 939 -0.97 41.68 21.70
CA ASP A 939 -1.01 43.14 21.99
C ASP A 939 -2.27 43.37 22.83
N ASP A 940 -2.15 43.52 24.16
CA ASP A 940 -3.23 43.84 25.07
C ASP A 940 -3.87 45.21 24.80
#